data_fb9789d6dd13e43227ab0540c7e2d73a
#
_entry.id   fb9789d6dd13e43227ab0540c7e2d73a
#
_cell.length_a   1.000
_cell.length_b   1.000
_cell.length_c   1.000
_cell.angle_alpha   90.00
_cell.angle_beta   90.00
_cell.angle_gamma   90.00
#
_symmetry.space_group_name_H-M   'P 1'
#
loop_
_entity.id
_entity.type
_entity.pdbx_description
1 polymer ?
#
loop_
_entity_poly.entity_id
_entity_poly.type
_entity_poly.pdbx_seq_one_letter_code
_entity_poly.pdbx_strand_id
1 'polypeptide(L)'
;MLSRRRLLATSAIGLAAAGVPRTALAKSAGSTTPNLFIGTGGTGHTYPGATLPFGMVQLSPDTGVERWETCSGYYHSDGSILGFSHTHLSGTGIGDMLDLLVAPGRGPVMLQPGTREKPESGYRQRYQDEHAEPGYYRVALANGVQAELTVTERTGWHRYTFPAGAGHLLLDLSHLVLDSSDSPPLIADAMMEVAPDGTITGQRQVFRWAKGRKIFFALQLSRQPDRITFYGDDDAAQPAGSKKVTGRRLKAVLHYSDAGNGPILVRCGISGVDVAGARANLVTEARHWDFDRTRREATARWQPAINAVRVEGGTADQRTILTTALYHSQLAPTLFSDVDGRYLGMDGQIHTVPKGGAAYSSYSLWDTYRALHPLLTLIAPDRTKSLVDDLIRQTAQSPYGPLVWPLQGKETGTMIGWHGVVPLAEAQAKGIAADYAAAWPAIRRRSFDFTAPDKDNSKGRDLYDRMGYVPADKWFESVSRTQEYAYDDWASSHLAAAIGEKGDADRLAKRSGNWRNVIDGSIGFARPRFADGSWWAPYDPIQLGHMPKPWWRDYTEANGWQATFLNQHDVYGLIAHIGGDQKFEAKLDALFNAPSTLPDNAPPDISGLVGQYAHGNEPDQHAAYLYAYAGAPWKTQAMVRRLCTEMYKNDPDGIIGNDDCGQMSAWFVFSALGFYPVDPVQAVYVFGSPLFERAEVTVGAGKKLVIEAPGNRADTPYVAAVTWNGKPWRKSWIAHADLVKGGTLRFTMSDKPNPAFGRAPADRPPSNGRTPA
;
A
#
# COMPACT_ATOMS: atom_id res chain seq x y z
N MET A 1 0.38 53.01 -25.50
CA MET A 1 -0.31 53.85 -26.53
C MET A 1 -0.88 52.96 -27.60
N LEU A 2 -2.20 53.08 -27.80
CA LEU A 2 -2.98 52.83 -29.01
C LEU A 2 -2.97 51.41 -29.60
N SER A 3 -4.03 50.70 -29.64
CA SER A 3 -5.46 50.82 -29.81
C SER A 3 -5.97 50.34 -31.18
N ARG A 4 -6.98 49.45 -31.12
CA ARG A 4 -8.20 49.37 -31.99
C ARG A 4 -8.08 48.74 -33.37
N ARG A 5 -8.86 47.74 -33.63
CA ARG A 5 -10.33 47.56 -33.94
C ARG A 5 -10.64 47.54 -35.44
N ARG A 6 -11.53 46.60 -35.79
CA ARG A 6 -12.60 46.59 -36.86
C ARG A 6 -12.22 45.85 -38.16
N LEU A 7 -13.09 45.17 -38.88
CA LEU A 7 -14.54 45.14 -39.03
C LEU A 7 -15.03 43.86 -39.75
N LEU A 8 -16.26 43.54 -39.49
CA LEU A 8 -17.24 42.67 -40.12
C LEU A 8 -17.34 42.75 -41.68
N ALA A 9 -17.75 41.63 -42.30
CA ALA A 9 -18.88 41.63 -43.25
C ALA A 9 -19.43 40.22 -43.52
N THR A 10 -20.72 40.16 -43.44
CA THR A 10 -21.74 39.13 -43.70
C THR A 10 -21.75 38.56 -45.11
N SER A 11 -22.16 37.29 -45.26
CA SER A 11 -23.14 36.84 -46.27
C SER A 11 -23.79 35.53 -45.87
N ALA A 12 -25.09 35.54 -45.73
CA ALA A 12 -25.95 34.38 -45.51
C ALA A 12 -26.31 33.76 -46.86
N ILE A 13 -26.20 32.42 -46.97
CA ILE A 13 -26.96 31.62 -47.94
C ILE A 13 -27.49 30.42 -47.19
N GLY A 14 -28.82 30.33 -47.08
CA GLY A 14 -29.49 29.17 -46.52
C GLY A 14 -29.60 28.04 -47.52
N LEU A 15 -29.36 26.84 -47.06
CA LEU A 15 -29.83 25.60 -47.69
C LEU A 15 -30.36 24.68 -46.61
N ALA A 16 -31.62 24.34 -46.69
CA ALA A 16 -32.26 23.30 -45.91
C ALA A 16 -31.69 21.95 -46.30
N ALA A 17 -31.14 21.21 -45.33
CA ALA A 17 -30.78 19.81 -45.51
C ALA A 17 -31.43 18.99 -44.40
N ALA A 18 -32.13 17.95 -44.85
CA ALA A 18 -32.89 16.99 -44.09
C ALA A 18 -32.11 16.34 -42.93
N GLY A 19 -32.83 16.11 -41.84
CA GLY A 19 -32.27 15.45 -40.63
C GLY A 19 -31.77 14.02 -40.90
N VAL A 20 -30.47 13.83 -40.73
CA VAL A 20 -29.87 12.51 -40.53
C VAL A 20 -29.76 12.31 -39.01
N PRO A 21 -30.23 11.21 -38.42
CA PRO A 21 -30.06 11.00 -37.01
C PRO A 21 -28.56 10.94 -36.70
N ARG A 22 -28.05 11.85 -35.87
CA ARG A 22 -26.73 11.75 -35.27
C ARG A 22 -26.72 10.49 -34.38
N THR A 23 -26.25 9.38 -34.94
CA THR A 23 -25.71 8.31 -34.09
C THR A 23 -24.61 8.95 -33.27
N ALA A 24 -24.83 9.04 -31.95
CA ALA A 24 -23.79 9.36 -31.01
C ALA A 24 -22.68 8.35 -31.20
N LEU A 25 -21.57 8.75 -31.81
CA LEU A 25 -20.32 8.02 -31.76
C LEU A 25 -20.00 7.85 -30.26
N ALA A 26 -20.17 6.64 -29.78
CA ALA A 26 -19.64 6.26 -28.48
C ALA A 26 -18.16 6.67 -28.47
N LYS A 27 -17.81 7.68 -27.68
CA LYS A 27 -16.40 8.00 -27.40
C LYS A 27 -15.82 6.71 -26.82
N SER A 28 -14.93 6.06 -27.58
CA SER A 28 -14.15 4.95 -27.07
C SER A 28 -13.52 5.37 -25.74
N ALA A 29 -13.76 4.62 -24.69
CA ALA A 29 -13.05 4.79 -23.43
C ALA A 29 -11.55 4.65 -23.76
N GLY A 30 -10.83 5.75 -23.87
CA GLY A 30 -9.40 5.76 -24.10
C GLY A 30 -8.73 5.12 -22.88
N SER A 31 -7.96 4.06 -23.10
CA SER A 31 -7.08 3.51 -22.05
C SER A 31 -6.17 4.64 -21.58
N THR A 32 -6.33 5.06 -20.33
CA THR A 32 -5.46 6.08 -19.72
C THR A 32 -4.23 5.35 -19.16
N THR A 33 -3.04 5.81 -19.52
CA THR A 33 -1.79 5.27 -18.97
C THR A 33 -1.59 5.81 -17.55
N PRO A 34 -1.20 4.98 -16.57
CA PRO A 34 -0.87 5.46 -15.23
C PRO A 34 0.35 6.38 -15.26
N ASN A 35 0.38 7.38 -14.38
CA ASN A 35 1.55 8.20 -14.11
C ASN A 35 2.28 7.65 -12.87
N LEU A 36 3.38 6.91 -13.07
CA LEU A 36 4.10 6.25 -12.01
C LEU A 36 4.92 7.20 -11.12
N PHE A 37 4.93 8.49 -11.43
CA PHE A 37 5.54 9.50 -10.57
C PHE A 37 4.57 10.04 -9.50
N ILE A 38 3.28 9.76 -9.56
CA ILE A 38 2.34 10.13 -8.47
C ILE A 38 2.76 9.42 -7.18
N GLY A 39 2.94 10.19 -6.10
CA GLY A 39 3.36 9.69 -4.78
C GLY A 39 4.88 9.50 -4.63
N THR A 40 5.68 9.85 -5.65
CA THR A 40 7.16 9.77 -5.56
C THR A 40 7.79 11.03 -4.97
N GLY A 41 7.00 12.05 -4.66
CA GLY A 41 7.34 13.24 -3.90
C GLY A 41 6.47 13.34 -2.65
N GLY A 42 6.57 14.45 -1.92
CA GLY A 42 5.81 14.64 -0.68
C GLY A 42 6.03 13.51 0.32
N THR A 43 4.93 12.90 0.76
CA THR A 43 4.92 11.82 1.75
C THR A 43 4.38 10.49 1.19
N GLY A 44 4.19 10.37 -0.13
CA GLY A 44 3.62 9.17 -0.74
C GLY A 44 4.49 7.93 -0.71
N HIS A 45 5.83 8.10 -0.70
CA HIS A 45 6.86 7.06 -0.61
C HIS A 45 6.73 5.96 -1.67
N THR A 46 6.25 6.28 -2.87
CA THR A 46 6.21 5.34 -4.00
C THR A 46 7.49 5.42 -4.82
N TYR A 47 7.67 4.51 -5.78
CA TYR A 47 8.83 4.46 -6.68
C TYR A 47 8.39 4.25 -8.13
N PRO A 48 9.14 4.79 -9.14
CA PRO A 48 8.74 4.72 -10.54
C PRO A 48 9.29 3.50 -11.30
N GLY A 49 10.03 2.60 -10.63
CA GLY A 49 10.77 1.53 -11.26
C GLY A 49 9.92 0.42 -11.86
N ALA A 50 10.58 -0.48 -12.59
CA ALA A 50 9.93 -1.63 -13.22
C ALA A 50 9.57 -2.70 -12.17
N THR A 51 8.31 -3.14 -12.18
CA THR A 51 7.82 -4.27 -11.39
C THR A 51 6.67 -4.96 -12.12
N LEU A 52 6.31 -6.19 -11.75
CA LEU A 52 5.07 -6.87 -12.17
C LEU A 52 4.01 -6.77 -11.08
N PRO A 53 2.71 -6.97 -11.40
CA PRO A 53 1.68 -7.07 -10.37
C PRO A 53 2.08 -8.11 -9.32
N PHE A 54 2.22 -7.67 -8.06
CA PHE A 54 2.65 -8.50 -6.93
C PHE A 54 4.01 -9.20 -7.13
N GLY A 55 4.92 -8.67 -7.96
CA GLY A 55 6.21 -9.28 -8.29
C GLY A 55 7.19 -9.32 -7.11
N MET A 56 8.11 -10.30 -7.12
CA MET A 56 9.19 -10.40 -6.13
C MET A 56 10.25 -9.30 -6.35
N VAL A 57 10.45 -8.89 -7.61
CA VAL A 57 11.43 -7.86 -7.99
C VAL A 57 10.73 -6.51 -8.18
N GLN A 58 11.24 -5.51 -7.50
CA GLN A 58 10.95 -4.09 -7.72
C GLN A 58 12.26 -3.42 -8.13
N LEU A 59 12.51 -3.34 -9.44
CA LEU A 59 13.74 -2.80 -9.99
C LEU A 59 13.60 -1.31 -10.27
N SER A 60 14.16 -0.49 -9.39
CA SER A 60 13.94 0.96 -9.41
C SER A 60 15.24 1.75 -9.23
N PRO A 61 15.29 3.00 -9.73
CA PRO A 61 16.36 3.92 -9.36
C PRO A 61 16.30 4.28 -7.88
N ASP A 62 17.48 4.43 -7.25
CA ASP A 62 17.63 4.98 -5.91
C ASP A 62 18.23 6.38 -6.00
N THR A 63 17.55 7.38 -5.43
CA THR A 63 18.00 8.78 -5.39
C THR A 63 18.51 9.17 -4.02
N GLY A 64 18.14 8.47 -2.95
CA GLY A 64 18.57 8.73 -1.57
C GLY A 64 18.36 7.54 -0.66
N VAL A 65 19.08 7.56 0.48
CA VAL A 65 19.00 6.50 1.50
C VAL A 65 19.02 7.05 2.93
N GLU A 66 19.10 8.36 3.11
CA GLU A 66 19.48 9.01 4.37
C GLU A 66 18.34 9.84 5.00
N ARG A 67 17.17 9.86 4.35
CA ARG A 67 16.05 10.71 4.77
C ARG A 67 14.77 9.91 4.81
N TRP A 68 13.83 10.33 5.66
CA TRP A 68 12.51 9.72 5.74
C TRP A 68 11.78 9.75 4.39
N GLU A 69 11.87 10.85 3.63
CA GLU A 69 11.24 10.98 2.31
C GLU A 69 11.78 9.97 1.28
N THR A 70 12.94 9.37 1.54
CA THR A 70 13.55 8.37 0.66
C THR A 70 13.39 6.93 1.17
N CYS A 71 12.38 6.63 2.00
CA CYS A 71 12.08 5.28 2.49
C CYS A 71 11.93 4.25 1.37
N SER A 72 11.37 4.66 0.22
CA SER A 72 11.25 3.81 -0.99
C SER A 72 12.52 3.76 -1.85
N GLY A 73 13.62 4.43 -1.48
CA GLY A 73 14.83 4.60 -2.28
C GLY A 73 14.77 5.75 -3.28
N TYR A 74 13.59 6.21 -3.66
CA TYR A 74 13.40 7.25 -4.69
C TYR A 74 12.66 8.48 -4.14
N TYR A 75 13.12 9.67 -4.55
CA TYR A 75 12.41 10.93 -4.33
C TYR A 75 12.54 11.84 -5.55
N HIS A 76 11.40 12.24 -6.13
CA HIS A 76 11.32 12.87 -7.46
C HIS A 76 12.21 14.11 -7.63
N SER A 77 12.37 14.94 -6.60
CA SER A 77 13.13 16.19 -6.68
C SER A 77 14.62 16.07 -6.45
N ASP A 78 15.17 14.85 -6.24
CA ASP A 78 16.59 14.69 -5.88
C ASP A 78 17.59 14.99 -7.00
N GLY A 79 17.20 14.90 -8.26
CA GLY A 79 18.00 15.28 -9.42
C GLY A 79 19.28 14.46 -9.66
N SER A 80 19.51 13.40 -8.86
CA SER A 80 20.64 12.47 -9.06
C SER A 80 20.30 11.06 -8.57
N ILE A 81 20.85 10.05 -9.24
CA ILE A 81 20.64 8.62 -9.01
C ILE A 81 21.93 7.99 -8.49
N LEU A 82 21.82 7.14 -7.45
CA LEU A 82 22.88 6.29 -6.91
C LEU A 82 23.13 5.09 -7.82
N GLY A 83 22.08 4.48 -8.29
CA GLY A 83 22.06 3.28 -9.11
C GLY A 83 20.67 2.70 -9.13
N PHE A 84 20.58 1.39 -9.40
CA PHE A 84 19.32 0.66 -9.54
C PHE A 84 19.35 -0.58 -8.66
N SER A 85 18.52 -0.64 -7.61
CA SER A 85 18.41 -1.81 -6.74
C SER A 85 17.18 -2.66 -7.07
N HIS A 86 17.16 -3.90 -6.59
CA HIS A 86 16.23 -4.94 -7.05
C HIS A 86 15.00 -5.09 -6.16
N THR A 87 14.97 -4.46 -4.99
CA THR A 87 13.87 -4.58 -4.03
C THR A 87 13.53 -3.22 -3.44
N HIS A 88 12.22 -2.89 -3.39
CA HIS A 88 11.72 -1.63 -2.85
C HIS A 88 10.42 -1.87 -2.10
N LEU A 89 10.17 -1.06 -1.08
CA LEU A 89 8.86 -0.93 -0.45
C LEU A 89 8.09 0.22 -1.09
N SER A 90 6.78 0.09 -1.23
CA SER A 90 5.92 1.12 -1.78
C SER A 90 5.05 1.72 -0.68
N GLY A 91 5.20 3.01 -0.44
CA GLY A 91 4.32 3.77 0.44
C GLY A 91 4.58 3.60 1.93
N THR A 92 5.71 3.04 2.36
CA THR A 92 5.97 2.87 3.79
C THR A 92 6.75 4.04 4.38
N GLY A 93 6.38 4.47 5.60
CA GLY A 93 7.12 5.48 6.38
C GLY A 93 8.39 4.92 7.05
N ILE A 94 8.67 3.63 6.90
CA ILE A 94 9.89 2.98 7.39
C ILE A 94 10.61 2.35 6.21
N GLY A 95 11.89 2.66 6.00
CA GLY A 95 12.69 2.11 4.92
C GLY A 95 13.34 0.77 5.28
N ASP A 96 13.35 -0.15 4.33
CA ASP A 96 14.15 -1.38 4.31
C ASP A 96 14.42 -1.76 2.84
N MET A 97 14.97 -2.93 2.58
CA MET A 97 15.27 -3.47 1.24
C MET A 97 16.42 -2.74 0.54
N LEU A 98 16.23 -2.23 -0.69
CA LEU A 98 17.24 -1.68 -1.59
C LEU A 98 18.40 -2.65 -1.80
N ASP A 99 18.06 -3.91 -2.08
CA ASP A 99 19.04 -4.99 -2.18
C ASP A 99 19.76 -4.99 -3.53
N LEU A 100 21.08 -5.16 -3.49
CA LEU A 100 21.96 -5.26 -4.66
C LEU A 100 21.83 -4.07 -5.63
N LEU A 101 22.51 -2.99 -5.33
CA LEU A 101 22.62 -1.85 -6.23
C LEU A 101 23.53 -2.17 -7.42
N VAL A 102 23.09 -1.80 -8.63
CA VAL A 102 23.91 -1.80 -9.85
C VAL A 102 24.02 -0.37 -10.37
N ALA A 103 25.25 0.16 -10.45
CA ALA A 103 25.50 1.52 -10.92
C ALA A 103 26.45 1.52 -12.13
N PRO A 104 26.03 2.03 -13.32
CA PRO A 104 26.90 2.15 -14.48
C PRO A 104 27.79 3.39 -14.37
N GLY A 105 29.09 3.21 -14.57
CA GLY A 105 30.09 4.26 -14.43
C GLY A 105 31.02 4.40 -15.64
N ARG A 106 31.60 5.59 -15.79
CA ARG A 106 32.67 5.92 -16.76
C ARG A 106 33.77 6.71 -16.09
N GLY A 107 35.00 6.60 -16.60
CA GLY A 107 36.16 7.27 -16.00
C GLY A 107 36.68 6.56 -14.75
N PRO A 108 37.22 7.31 -13.77
CA PRO A 108 37.73 6.73 -12.54
C PRO A 108 36.63 5.96 -11.76
N VAL A 109 37.03 4.82 -11.20
CA VAL A 109 36.13 4.04 -10.32
C VAL A 109 35.99 4.77 -9.01
N MET A 110 34.75 5.07 -8.66
CA MET A 110 34.37 5.62 -7.36
C MET A 110 33.63 4.54 -6.57
N LEU A 111 33.99 4.34 -5.32
CA LEU A 111 33.40 3.31 -4.43
C LEU A 111 32.44 3.91 -3.40
N GLN A 112 32.48 5.22 -3.20
CA GLN A 112 31.58 5.94 -2.31
C GLN A 112 30.45 6.57 -3.13
N PRO A 113 29.22 6.71 -2.54
CA PRO A 113 28.07 7.22 -3.27
C PRO A 113 28.22 8.71 -3.66
N GLY A 114 29.05 9.50 -2.96
CA GLY A 114 29.00 10.95 -3.05
C GLY A 114 27.78 11.51 -2.32
N THR A 115 27.61 12.84 -2.35
CA THR A 115 26.46 13.49 -1.73
C THR A 115 25.46 13.98 -2.80
N ARG A 116 24.25 14.29 -2.40
CA ARG A 116 23.22 14.85 -3.28
C ARG A 116 23.65 16.21 -3.85
N GLU A 117 24.32 17.04 -3.03
CA GLU A 117 24.83 18.37 -3.40
C GLU A 117 26.04 18.28 -4.33
N LYS A 118 26.85 17.23 -4.15
CA LYS A 118 28.08 16.97 -4.94
C LYS A 118 28.08 15.52 -5.45
N PRO A 119 27.22 15.18 -6.41
CA PRO A 119 27.14 13.83 -6.97
C PRO A 119 28.47 13.35 -7.54
N GLU A 120 29.24 14.25 -8.16
CA GLU A 120 30.54 14.00 -8.76
C GLU A 120 31.64 13.59 -7.76
N SER A 121 31.40 13.73 -6.45
CA SER A 121 32.32 13.22 -5.42
C SER A 121 32.25 11.70 -5.21
N GLY A 122 31.35 11.01 -5.92
CA GLY A 122 31.18 9.57 -5.84
C GLY A 122 30.64 8.94 -7.12
N TYR A 123 30.04 7.74 -7.00
CA TYR A 123 29.44 7.04 -8.16
C TYR A 123 28.03 7.55 -8.52
N ARG A 124 27.39 8.38 -7.71
CA ARG A 124 26.10 9.02 -7.99
C ARG A 124 26.16 9.84 -9.28
N GLN A 125 25.08 9.82 -10.07
CA GLN A 125 25.00 10.53 -11.34
C GLN A 125 23.77 11.45 -11.38
N ARG A 126 23.93 12.68 -11.89
CA ARG A 126 22.80 13.50 -12.33
C ARG A 126 22.12 12.81 -13.51
N TYR A 127 20.85 13.10 -13.76
CA TYR A 127 20.08 12.48 -14.82
C TYR A 127 19.14 13.44 -15.52
N GLN A 128 18.63 12.99 -16.66
CA GLN A 128 17.59 13.67 -17.46
C GLN A 128 16.81 12.63 -18.28
N ASP A 129 15.75 13.05 -18.98
CA ASP A 129 14.92 12.19 -19.83
C ASP A 129 14.41 10.92 -19.13
N GLU A 130 13.91 11.12 -17.92
CA GLU A 130 13.33 10.04 -17.14
C GLU A 130 11.94 9.66 -17.68
N HIS A 131 11.71 8.35 -17.80
CA HIS A 131 10.44 7.80 -18.25
C HIS A 131 10.09 6.52 -17.50
N ALA A 132 8.84 6.42 -17.03
CA ALA A 132 8.31 5.27 -16.33
C ALA A 132 6.97 4.83 -16.92
N GLU A 133 6.80 3.53 -17.12
CA GLU A 133 5.53 2.90 -17.48
C GLU A 133 5.44 1.51 -16.80
N PRO A 134 4.25 0.92 -16.62
CA PRO A 134 4.12 -0.37 -15.95
C PRO A 134 5.02 -1.46 -16.56
N GLY A 135 5.96 -1.96 -15.74
CA GLY A 135 6.95 -2.96 -16.13
C GLY A 135 8.19 -2.44 -16.85
N TYR A 136 8.36 -1.11 -16.95
CA TYR A 136 9.53 -0.52 -17.62
C TYR A 136 9.90 0.85 -17.04
N TYR A 137 11.22 1.09 -16.98
CA TYR A 137 11.79 2.39 -16.61
C TYR A 137 12.98 2.72 -17.51
N ARG A 138 13.21 4.00 -17.80
CA ARG A 138 14.35 4.49 -18.60
C ARG A 138 14.82 5.84 -18.08
N VAL A 139 16.16 6.07 -18.14
CA VAL A 139 16.77 7.34 -17.77
C VAL A 139 18.08 7.56 -18.50
N ALA A 140 18.42 8.81 -18.83
CA ALA A 140 19.73 9.21 -19.35
C ALA A 140 20.58 9.80 -18.21
N LEU A 141 21.74 9.19 -17.93
CA LEU A 141 22.68 9.63 -16.90
C LEU A 141 23.66 10.67 -17.46
N ALA A 142 24.11 11.58 -16.61
CA ALA A 142 25.03 12.66 -17.02
C ALA A 142 26.39 12.18 -17.55
N ASN A 143 26.82 10.95 -17.18
CA ASN A 143 28.01 10.33 -17.76
C ASN A 143 27.79 9.80 -19.18
N GLY A 144 26.63 10.03 -19.79
CA GLY A 144 26.22 9.64 -21.12
C GLY A 144 25.67 8.22 -21.26
N VAL A 145 25.56 7.47 -20.15
CA VAL A 145 24.97 6.13 -20.17
C VAL A 145 23.44 6.25 -20.16
N GLN A 146 22.79 5.53 -21.08
CA GLN A 146 21.35 5.29 -20.99
C GLN A 146 21.11 3.99 -20.21
N ALA A 147 20.28 4.05 -19.18
CA ALA A 147 19.83 2.91 -18.41
C ALA A 147 18.35 2.63 -18.69
N GLU A 148 18.03 1.36 -18.93
CA GLU A 148 16.69 0.86 -19.14
C GLU A 148 16.47 -0.37 -18.25
N LEU A 149 15.32 -0.47 -17.63
CA LEU A 149 14.97 -1.52 -16.68
C LEU A 149 13.65 -2.19 -17.10
N THR A 150 13.57 -3.51 -16.95
CA THR A 150 12.34 -4.29 -17.02
C THR A 150 12.45 -5.52 -16.13
N VAL A 151 11.38 -6.29 -15.99
CA VAL A 151 11.33 -7.39 -15.01
C VAL A 151 10.55 -8.60 -15.51
N THR A 152 10.84 -9.76 -14.93
CA THR A 152 9.91 -10.86 -14.76
C THR A 152 9.47 -10.96 -13.29
N GLU A 153 8.76 -12.00 -12.86
CA GLU A 153 8.27 -12.08 -11.47
C GLU A 153 9.41 -12.08 -10.43
N ARG A 154 10.55 -12.76 -10.74
CA ARG A 154 11.67 -12.97 -9.82
C ARG A 154 13.03 -12.53 -10.39
N THR A 155 13.02 -11.90 -11.57
CA THR A 155 14.26 -11.52 -12.24
C THR A 155 14.22 -10.09 -12.73
N GLY A 156 15.20 -9.28 -12.31
CA GLY A 156 15.43 -7.93 -12.81
C GLY A 156 16.28 -7.94 -14.08
N TRP A 157 15.95 -7.07 -15.02
CA TRP A 157 16.64 -6.91 -16.28
C TRP A 157 17.09 -5.47 -16.48
N HIS A 158 18.40 -5.27 -16.73
CA HIS A 158 18.96 -3.97 -17.08
C HIS A 158 19.49 -4.00 -18.50
N ARG A 159 19.38 -2.87 -19.19
CA ARG A 159 20.06 -2.57 -20.44
C ARG A 159 20.84 -1.27 -20.29
N TYR A 160 22.14 -1.33 -20.35
CA TYR A 160 23.01 -0.17 -20.30
C TYR A 160 23.64 0.09 -21.65
N THR A 161 23.35 1.25 -22.24
CA THR A 161 23.95 1.72 -23.49
C THR A 161 24.98 2.78 -23.16
N PHE A 162 26.25 2.44 -23.36
CA PHE A 162 27.38 3.33 -23.09
C PHE A 162 27.80 4.10 -24.35
N PRO A 163 28.27 5.34 -24.20
CA PRO A 163 29.08 5.97 -25.25
C PRO A 163 30.38 5.16 -25.52
N ALA A 164 31.01 5.36 -26.69
CA ALA A 164 32.26 4.70 -27.04
C ALA A 164 33.36 4.88 -25.98
N GLY A 165 34.17 3.84 -25.80
CA GLY A 165 35.28 3.80 -24.85
C GLY A 165 35.02 3.00 -23.59
N ALA A 166 35.93 3.11 -22.63
CA ALA A 166 35.89 2.33 -21.40
C ALA A 166 34.71 2.71 -20.46
N GLY A 167 34.21 1.71 -19.77
CA GLY A 167 33.16 1.86 -18.73
C GLY A 167 33.20 0.74 -17.73
N HIS A 168 32.34 0.81 -16.74
CA HIS A 168 32.23 -0.22 -15.71
C HIS A 168 30.83 -0.31 -15.15
N LEU A 169 30.51 -1.44 -14.49
CA LEU A 169 29.36 -1.61 -13.63
C LEU A 169 29.86 -1.82 -12.19
N LEU A 170 29.35 -1.02 -11.25
CA LEU A 170 29.55 -1.23 -9.83
C LEU A 170 28.38 -2.08 -9.30
N LEU A 171 28.69 -3.16 -8.59
CA LEU A 171 27.75 -3.90 -7.75
C LEU A 171 28.04 -3.52 -6.29
N ASP A 172 27.04 -3.00 -5.58
CA ASP A 172 27.21 -2.59 -4.19
C ASP A 172 26.23 -3.34 -3.27
N LEU A 173 26.77 -4.24 -2.40
CA LEU A 173 26.01 -4.93 -1.37
C LEU A 173 25.93 -4.14 -0.06
N SER A 174 26.66 -3.02 0.06
CA SER A 174 26.58 -2.14 1.25
C SER A 174 25.44 -1.14 1.16
N HIS A 175 24.80 -1.01 -0.01
CA HIS A 175 23.70 -0.10 -0.26
C HIS A 175 22.43 -0.52 0.49
N LEU A 176 21.85 0.39 1.30
CA LEU A 176 20.60 0.18 2.06
C LEU A 176 20.07 1.53 2.56
N VAL A 177 18.80 1.59 2.94
CA VAL A 177 18.23 2.75 3.61
C VAL A 177 18.88 2.93 4.98
N LEU A 178 19.27 4.16 5.31
CA LEU A 178 19.82 4.56 6.60
C LEU A 178 18.78 5.34 7.40
N ASP A 179 18.82 5.19 8.72
CA ASP A 179 18.02 5.97 9.65
C ASP A 179 18.91 6.43 10.80
N SER A 180 18.67 7.61 11.32
CA SER A 180 19.44 8.18 12.45
C SER A 180 19.35 7.35 13.73
N SER A 181 18.33 6.50 13.86
CA SER A 181 18.13 5.58 14.99
C SER A 181 18.89 4.27 14.86
N ASP A 182 19.49 4.00 13.69
CA ASP A 182 20.17 2.73 13.44
C ASP A 182 21.48 2.60 14.21
N SER A 183 21.70 1.38 14.72
CA SER A 183 22.95 1.00 15.40
C SER A 183 23.75 0.02 14.52
N PRO A 184 24.89 0.41 14.00
CA PRO A 184 25.76 -0.51 13.23
C PRO A 184 26.23 -1.72 14.03
N PRO A 185 26.51 -2.87 13.37
CA PRO A 185 26.48 -3.08 11.92
C PRO A 185 25.09 -3.44 11.41
N LEU A 186 24.62 -2.75 10.35
CA LEU A 186 23.33 -3.03 9.72
C LEU A 186 23.37 -4.25 8.79
N ILE A 187 24.55 -4.58 8.25
CA ILE A 187 24.81 -5.82 7.49
C ILE A 187 25.71 -6.70 8.34
N ALA A 188 25.23 -7.88 8.70
CA ALA A 188 25.97 -8.81 9.54
C ALA A 188 26.94 -9.69 8.73
N ASP A 189 26.50 -10.10 7.54
CA ASP A 189 27.22 -11.01 6.65
C ASP A 189 26.87 -10.73 5.19
N ALA A 190 27.88 -10.75 4.33
CA ALA A 190 27.74 -10.68 2.89
C ALA A 190 28.77 -11.53 2.18
N MET A 191 28.46 -11.99 0.96
CA MET A 191 29.34 -12.76 0.10
C MET A 191 29.03 -12.46 -1.37
N MET A 192 30.08 -12.35 -2.18
CA MET A 192 30.00 -12.41 -3.64
C MET A 192 31.02 -13.42 -4.20
N GLU A 193 30.62 -14.13 -5.25
CA GLU A 193 31.46 -15.13 -5.90
C GLU A 193 31.17 -15.17 -7.41
N VAL A 194 32.23 -15.32 -8.23
CA VAL A 194 32.13 -15.62 -9.67
C VAL A 194 32.20 -17.14 -9.83
N ALA A 195 31.09 -17.72 -10.21
CA ALA A 195 30.98 -19.15 -10.47
C ALA A 195 31.73 -19.56 -11.78
N PRO A 196 32.02 -20.85 -12.00
CA PRO A 196 32.75 -21.32 -13.18
C PRO A 196 32.08 -20.95 -14.53
N ASP A 197 30.78 -20.80 -14.57
CA ASP A 197 30.01 -20.38 -15.75
C ASP A 197 29.94 -18.85 -15.95
N GLY A 198 30.70 -18.09 -15.13
CA GLY A 198 30.74 -16.62 -15.19
C GLY A 198 29.56 -15.94 -14.48
N THR A 199 28.61 -16.67 -13.92
CA THR A 199 27.52 -16.10 -13.11
C THR A 199 28.07 -15.52 -11.82
N ILE A 200 27.73 -14.27 -11.49
CA ILE A 200 28.05 -13.66 -10.20
C ILE A 200 26.94 -14.00 -9.24
N THR A 201 27.24 -14.67 -8.15
CA THR A 201 26.30 -15.03 -7.11
C THR A 201 26.66 -14.38 -5.78
N GLY A 202 25.70 -14.22 -4.92
CA GLY A 202 25.97 -13.68 -3.59
C GLY A 202 24.78 -13.68 -2.68
N GLN A 203 25.04 -13.17 -1.48
CA GLN A 203 24.04 -12.98 -0.43
C GLN A 203 24.41 -11.81 0.47
N ARG A 204 23.41 -11.29 1.19
CA ARG A 204 23.62 -10.46 2.37
C ARG A 204 22.57 -10.72 3.44
N GLN A 205 22.94 -10.52 4.72
CA GLN A 205 22.03 -10.53 5.85
C GLN A 205 21.94 -9.13 6.46
N VAL A 206 20.70 -8.60 6.55
CA VAL A 206 20.43 -7.21 6.92
C VAL A 206 19.71 -7.16 8.27
N PHE A 207 20.08 -6.20 9.11
CA PHE A 207 19.47 -5.90 10.41
C PHE A 207 18.88 -4.48 10.43
N ARG A 208 17.98 -4.23 9.49
CA ARG A 208 17.14 -3.03 9.45
C ARG A 208 15.79 -3.35 10.10
N TRP A 209 14.71 -2.87 9.52
CA TRP A 209 13.34 -3.07 10.00
C TRP A 209 12.99 -4.56 10.11
N ALA A 210 13.15 -5.34 9.06
CA ALA A 210 13.02 -6.80 9.10
C ALA A 210 14.34 -7.44 9.59
N LYS A 211 14.59 -7.39 10.91
CA LYS A 211 15.86 -7.79 11.53
C LYS A 211 16.27 -9.22 11.21
N GLY A 212 17.43 -9.37 10.57
CA GLY A 212 18.03 -10.66 10.24
C GLY A 212 17.49 -11.30 8.96
N ARG A 213 16.78 -10.54 8.11
CA ARG A 213 16.39 -11.02 6.77
C ARG A 213 17.61 -11.28 5.89
N LYS A 214 17.49 -12.26 5.00
CA LYS A 214 18.53 -12.58 4.01
C LYS A 214 17.99 -12.45 2.62
N ILE A 215 18.85 -12.00 1.70
CA ILE A 215 18.59 -11.99 0.27
C ILE A 215 19.74 -12.67 -0.45
N PHE A 216 19.42 -13.49 -1.42
CA PHE A 216 20.35 -14.21 -2.29
C PHE A 216 20.13 -13.77 -3.74
N PHE A 217 21.19 -13.74 -4.53
CA PHE A 217 21.10 -13.36 -5.93
C PHE A 217 21.99 -14.20 -6.84
N ALA A 218 21.59 -14.24 -8.11
CA ALA A 218 22.38 -14.77 -9.21
C ALA A 218 22.28 -13.81 -10.40
N LEU A 219 23.41 -13.26 -10.85
CA LEU A 219 23.50 -12.22 -11.88
C LEU A 219 24.29 -12.73 -13.08
N GLN A 220 23.75 -12.56 -14.27
CA GLN A 220 24.41 -12.88 -15.55
C GLN A 220 24.50 -11.64 -16.41
N LEU A 221 25.54 -11.62 -17.24
CA LEU A 221 25.87 -10.54 -18.18
C LEU A 221 25.83 -11.05 -19.60
N SER A 222 25.26 -10.27 -20.55
CA SER A 222 25.27 -10.61 -21.98
C SER A 222 26.66 -10.57 -22.59
N ARG A 223 27.57 -9.81 -21.98
CA ARG A 223 28.96 -9.70 -22.33
C ARG A 223 29.82 -9.76 -21.07
N GLN A 224 30.80 -10.65 -21.03
CA GLN A 224 31.68 -10.77 -19.87
C GLN A 224 32.57 -9.53 -19.76
N PRO A 225 32.85 -9.03 -18.54
CA PRO A 225 33.81 -7.97 -18.32
C PRO A 225 35.23 -8.45 -18.55
N ASP A 226 36.10 -7.56 -18.97
CA ASP A 226 37.53 -7.85 -19.15
C ASP A 226 38.20 -8.19 -17.81
N ARG A 227 37.70 -7.60 -16.74
CA ARG A 227 38.19 -7.81 -15.39
C ARG A 227 37.10 -7.55 -14.36
N ILE A 228 37.08 -8.33 -13.29
CA ILE A 228 36.29 -8.09 -12.07
C ILE A 228 37.27 -7.79 -10.94
N THR A 229 37.01 -6.68 -10.20
CA THR A 229 37.73 -6.33 -8.99
C THR A 229 36.78 -6.34 -7.83
N PHE A 230 37.02 -7.18 -6.83
CA PHE A 230 36.27 -7.17 -5.59
C PHE A 230 36.91 -6.22 -4.57
N TYR A 231 36.06 -5.65 -3.70
CA TYR A 231 36.45 -4.77 -2.61
C TYR A 231 35.83 -5.26 -1.30
N GLY A 232 36.63 -5.27 -0.24
CA GLY A 232 36.23 -5.65 1.11
C GLY A 232 35.61 -4.51 1.91
N ASP A 233 35.48 -4.73 3.22
CA ASP A 233 34.76 -3.83 4.16
C ASP A 233 35.37 -2.42 4.25
N ASP A 234 36.65 -2.26 3.98
CA ASP A 234 37.41 -1.01 4.01
C ASP A 234 37.64 -0.40 2.62
N ASP A 235 36.88 -0.87 1.62
CA ASP A 235 37.05 -0.53 0.20
C ASP A 235 38.47 -0.90 -0.36
N ALA A 236 39.21 -1.77 0.32
CA ALA A 236 40.48 -2.29 -0.20
C ALA A 236 40.22 -3.33 -1.30
N ALA A 237 40.92 -3.14 -2.43
CA ALA A 237 40.83 -4.09 -3.54
C ALA A 237 41.38 -5.46 -3.13
N GLN A 238 40.65 -6.51 -3.45
CA GLN A 238 41.12 -7.88 -3.28
C GLN A 238 42.20 -8.22 -4.33
N PRO A 239 43.04 -9.24 -4.07
CA PRO A 239 44.07 -9.66 -5.02
C PRO A 239 43.51 -9.90 -6.43
N ALA A 240 44.27 -9.54 -7.44
CA ALA A 240 43.89 -9.74 -8.84
C ALA A 240 43.53 -11.20 -9.14
N GLY A 241 42.40 -11.43 -9.84
CA GLY A 241 41.92 -12.79 -10.12
C GLY A 241 41.11 -13.45 -8.99
N SER A 242 40.89 -12.77 -7.85
CA SER A 242 40.00 -13.27 -6.81
C SER A 242 38.63 -13.61 -7.39
N LYS A 243 38.10 -14.78 -7.04
CA LYS A 243 36.77 -15.25 -7.49
C LYS A 243 35.71 -15.12 -6.42
N LYS A 244 36.09 -14.80 -5.18
CA LYS A 244 35.20 -14.72 -4.02
C LYS A 244 35.65 -13.64 -3.07
N VAL A 245 34.69 -12.99 -2.44
CA VAL A 245 34.89 -12.04 -1.33
C VAL A 245 33.82 -12.26 -0.28
N THR A 246 34.19 -12.14 0.98
CA THR A 246 33.28 -12.22 2.14
C THR A 246 33.54 -11.05 3.06
N GLY A 247 32.52 -10.60 3.79
CA GLY A 247 32.58 -9.45 4.69
C GLY A 247 31.19 -8.89 4.95
N ARG A 248 31.06 -7.60 5.10
CA ARG A 248 29.80 -6.90 5.35
C ARG A 248 29.52 -5.82 4.32
N ARG A 249 30.52 -5.01 3.98
CA ARG A 249 30.40 -3.85 3.05
C ARG A 249 31.09 -4.15 1.73
N LEU A 250 30.58 -5.13 1.00
CA LEU A 250 31.22 -5.65 -0.20
C LEU A 250 30.80 -4.90 -1.46
N LYS A 251 31.78 -4.69 -2.34
CA LYS A 251 31.56 -4.16 -3.69
C LYS A 251 32.28 -4.98 -4.74
N ALA A 252 31.79 -4.94 -5.97
CA ALA A 252 32.50 -5.48 -7.13
C ALA A 252 32.41 -4.48 -8.28
N VAL A 253 33.52 -4.29 -9.00
CA VAL A 253 33.57 -3.47 -10.21
C VAL A 253 33.89 -4.35 -11.41
N LEU A 254 32.99 -4.33 -12.39
CA LEU A 254 33.05 -5.06 -13.64
C LEU A 254 33.56 -4.11 -14.72
N HIS A 255 34.81 -4.29 -15.16
CA HIS A 255 35.50 -3.38 -16.11
C HIS A 255 35.31 -3.82 -17.54
N TYR A 256 35.06 -2.87 -18.43
CA TYR A 256 34.97 -3.02 -19.87
C TYR A 256 35.90 -2.00 -20.55
N SER A 257 36.89 -2.46 -21.28
CA SER A 257 37.81 -1.58 -22.04
C SER A 257 37.13 -0.85 -23.19
N ASP A 258 36.06 -1.45 -23.73
CA ASP A 258 35.17 -0.84 -24.73
C ASP A 258 33.71 -1.11 -24.36
N ALA A 259 33.16 -0.36 -23.40
CA ALA A 259 31.79 -0.47 -22.99
C ALA A 259 30.79 -0.07 -24.09
N GLY A 260 31.20 0.82 -25.00
CA GLY A 260 30.41 1.33 -26.12
C GLY A 260 30.19 0.34 -27.28
N ASN A 261 30.80 -0.85 -27.25
CA ASN A 261 30.58 -1.87 -28.27
C ASN A 261 29.27 -2.65 -28.06
N GLY A 262 28.13 -1.96 -28.24
CA GLY A 262 26.80 -2.48 -28.05
C GLY A 262 26.32 -2.47 -26.58
N PRO A 263 25.00 -2.69 -26.35
CA PRO A 263 24.42 -2.66 -25.02
C PRO A 263 24.97 -3.79 -24.13
N ILE A 264 25.17 -3.48 -22.85
CA ILE A 264 25.43 -4.48 -21.81
C ILE A 264 24.10 -4.80 -21.15
N LEU A 265 23.63 -6.06 -21.28
CA LEU A 265 22.46 -6.54 -20.59
C LEU A 265 22.87 -7.24 -19.30
N VAL A 266 22.12 -6.98 -18.23
CA VAL A 266 22.24 -7.66 -16.95
C VAL A 266 20.90 -8.32 -16.65
N ARG A 267 20.91 -9.58 -16.22
CA ARG A 267 19.74 -10.25 -15.63
C ARG A 267 20.10 -10.77 -14.26
N CYS A 268 19.25 -10.50 -13.28
CA CYS A 268 19.50 -10.84 -11.90
C CYS A 268 18.27 -11.50 -11.29
N GLY A 269 18.38 -12.80 -10.99
CA GLY A 269 17.38 -13.51 -10.18
C GLY A 269 17.66 -13.32 -8.70
N ILE A 270 16.62 -13.13 -7.90
CA ILE A 270 16.71 -13.02 -6.43
C ILE A 270 15.92 -14.13 -5.75
N SER A 271 16.26 -14.42 -4.48
CA SER A 271 15.59 -15.44 -3.64
C SER A 271 15.71 -15.07 -2.17
N GLY A 272 14.65 -15.37 -1.40
CA GLY A 272 14.68 -15.34 0.08
C GLY A 272 15.18 -16.63 0.73
N VAL A 273 15.54 -17.65 -0.07
CA VAL A 273 15.87 -19.02 0.40
C VAL A 273 17.37 -19.30 0.33
N ASP A 274 17.93 -19.31 -0.87
CA ASP A 274 19.35 -19.61 -1.10
C ASP A 274 19.81 -19.17 -2.51
N VAL A 275 21.13 -19.27 -2.78
CA VAL A 275 21.73 -18.99 -4.10
C VAL A 275 21.18 -19.93 -5.17
N ALA A 276 20.88 -21.19 -4.83
CA ALA A 276 20.32 -22.15 -5.78
C ALA A 276 18.91 -21.75 -6.23
N GLY A 277 18.08 -21.22 -5.32
CA GLY A 277 16.79 -20.62 -5.62
C GLY A 277 16.90 -19.40 -6.55
N ALA A 278 17.83 -18.48 -6.24
CA ALA A 278 18.09 -17.32 -7.11
C ALA A 278 18.53 -17.74 -8.54
N ARG A 279 19.37 -18.77 -8.66
CA ARG A 279 19.74 -19.34 -9.98
C ARG A 279 18.56 -20.00 -10.68
N ALA A 280 17.74 -20.76 -9.95
CA ALA A 280 16.56 -21.42 -10.51
C ALA A 280 15.56 -20.39 -11.05
N ASN A 281 15.32 -19.30 -10.28
CA ASN A 281 14.49 -18.17 -10.70
C ASN A 281 15.03 -17.52 -12.00
N LEU A 282 16.32 -17.20 -12.03
CA LEU A 282 17.00 -16.62 -13.18
C LEU A 282 16.87 -17.50 -14.43
N VAL A 283 17.25 -18.78 -14.33
CA VAL A 283 17.28 -19.69 -15.49
C VAL A 283 15.88 -20.02 -16.00
N THR A 284 14.91 -20.10 -15.11
CA THR A 284 13.52 -20.41 -15.48
C THR A 284 12.84 -19.25 -16.18
N GLU A 285 13.04 -18.02 -15.68
CA GLU A 285 12.31 -16.85 -16.17
C GLU A 285 13.07 -16.07 -17.25
N ALA A 286 14.40 -16.09 -17.24
CA ALA A 286 15.25 -15.35 -18.17
C ALA A 286 15.98 -16.30 -19.16
N ARG A 287 15.23 -16.96 -20.03
CA ARG A 287 15.74 -17.99 -20.96
C ARG A 287 16.42 -17.41 -22.22
N HIS A 288 16.31 -16.12 -22.46
CA HIS A 288 16.82 -15.43 -23.64
C HIS A 288 17.47 -14.09 -23.25
N TRP A 289 18.11 -13.44 -24.20
CA TRP A 289 18.69 -12.10 -24.01
C TRP A 289 17.89 -10.98 -24.72
N ASP A 290 16.63 -11.25 -25.11
CA ASP A 290 15.74 -10.27 -25.75
C ASP A 290 15.06 -9.39 -24.70
N PHE A 291 15.69 -8.23 -24.41
CA PHE A 291 15.19 -7.23 -23.46
C PHE A 291 13.83 -6.68 -23.89
N ASP A 292 13.67 -6.37 -25.18
CA ASP A 292 12.44 -5.75 -25.67
C ASP A 292 11.26 -6.72 -25.64
N ARG A 293 11.48 -8.01 -25.80
CA ARG A 293 10.47 -9.05 -25.58
C ARG A 293 10.05 -9.08 -24.10
N THR A 294 11.01 -9.09 -23.16
CA THR A 294 10.72 -9.08 -21.72
C THR A 294 9.92 -7.83 -21.34
N ARG A 295 10.30 -6.64 -21.85
CA ARG A 295 9.54 -5.40 -21.64
C ARG A 295 8.09 -5.52 -22.14
N ARG A 296 7.87 -6.00 -23.36
CA ARG A 296 6.51 -6.17 -23.89
C ARG A 296 5.68 -7.14 -23.04
N GLU A 297 6.28 -8.25 -22.61
CA GLU A 297 5.63 -9.23 -21.73
C GLU A 297 5.28 -8.62 -20.36
N ALA A 298 6.19 -7.83 -19.76
CA ALA A 298 5.96 -7.13 -18.49
C ALA A 298 4.80 -6.12 -18.60
N THR A 299 4.81 -5.27 -19.64
CA THR A 299 3.72 -4.32 -19.91
C THR A 299 2.37 -5.05 -20.11
N ALA A 300 2.39 -6.17 -20.84
CA ALA A 300 1.17 -6.96 -21.09
C ALA A 300 0.58 -7.58 -19.80
N ARG A 301 1.43 -7.94 -18.82
CA ARG A 301 1.01 -8.47 -17.52
C ARG A 301 0.25 -7.43 -16.69
N TRP A 302 0.48 -6.14 -16.88
CA TRP A 302 -0.23 -5.05 -16.21
C TRP A 302 -1.61 -4.75 -16.81
N GLN A 303 -1.86 -5.12 -18.07
CA GLN A 303 -3.11 -4.77 -18.75
C GLN A 303 -4.38 -5.27 -18.03
N PRO A 304 -4.48 -6.52 -17.54
CA PRO A 304 -5.66 -6.96 -16.78
C PRO A 304 -5.86 -6.16 -15.49
N ALA A 305 -4.78 -5.86 -14.78
CA ALA A 305 -4.80 -5.13 -13.52
C ALA A 305 -5.32 -3.70 -13.69
N ILE A 306 -4.74 -2.95 -14.64
CA ILE A 306 -5.10 -1.56 -14.95
C ILE A 306 -6.53 -1.48 -15.54
N ASN A 307 -6.93 -2.46 -16.36
CA ASN A 307 -8.25 -2.52 -16.97
C ASN A 307 -9.32 -3.20 -16.12
N ALA A 308 -9.02 -3.57 -14.87
CA ALA A 308 -10.03 -4.12 -13.95
C ALA A 308 -11.18 -3.14 -13.70
N VAL A 309 -10.87 -1.83 -13.74
CA VAL A 309 -11.83 -0.73 -13.70
C VAL A 309 -11.62 0.16 -14.92
N ARG A 310 -12.69 0.41 -15.70
CA ARG A 310 -12.70 1.34 -16.83
C ARG A 310 -13.73 2.43 -16.59
N VAL A 311 -13.38 3.69 -16.86
CA VAL A 311 -14.23 4.83 -16.56
C VAL A 311 -14.49 5.72 -17.77
N GLU A 312 -15.66 6.37 -17.76
CA GLU A 312 -16.04 7.42 -18.71
C GLU A 312 -16.45 8.67 -17.93
N GLY A 313 -16.20 9.85 -18.50
CA GLY A 313 -16.39 11.13 -17.80
C GLY A 313 -15.20 11.47 -16.90
N GLY A 314 -15.40 12.39 -15.96
CA GLY A 314 -14.35 12.97 -15.14
C GLY A 314 -13.30 13.76 -15.95
N THR A 315 -12.32 14.35 -15.27
CA THR A 315 -11.18 15.04 -15.93
C THR A 315 -10.12 14.05 -16.42
N ALA A 316 -9.20 14.48 -17.25
CA ALA A 316 -8.05 13.68 -17.67
C ALA A 316 -7.20 13.27 -16.45
N ASP A 317 -6.94 14.21 -15.53
CA ASP A 317 -6.18 13.95 -14.31
C ASP A 317 -6.87 12.94 -13.40
N GLN A 318 -8.18 13.05 -13.18
CA GLN A 318 -8.93 12.07 -12.40
C GLN A 318 -8.83 10.66 -12.97
N ARG A 319 -8.85 10.50 -14.29
CA ARG A 319 -8.66 9.19 -14.94
C ARG A 319 -7.22 8.68 -14.77
N THR A 320 -6.22 9.55 -14.89
CA THR A 320 -4.82 9.20 -14.66
C THR A 320 -4.60 8.79 -13.20
N ILE A 321 -5.11 9.56 -12.23
CA ILE A 321 -5.05 9.24 -10.80
C ILE A 321 -5.68 7.87 -10.53
N LEU A 322 -6.88 7.59 -11.06
CA LEU A 322 -7.54 6.30 -10.88
C LEU A 322 -6.70 5.14 -11.44
N THR A 323 -6.16 5.32 -12.64
CA THR A 323 -5.35 4.27 -13.29
C THR A 323 -4.05 4.02 -12.53
N THR A 324 -3.45 5.09 -11.98
CA THR A 324 -2.26 4.99 -11.11
C THR A 324 -2.60 4.34 -9.78
N ALA A 325 -3.73 4.68 -9.18
CA ALA A 325 -4.20 4.06 -7.94
C ALA A 325 -4.47 2.55 -8.12
N LEU A 326 -5.00 2.12 -9.26
CA LEU A 326 -5.13 0.69 -9.61
C LEU A 326 -3.77 0.00 -9.79
N TYR A 327 -2.76 0.72 -10.30
CA TYR A 327 -1.39 0.23 -10.38
C TYR A 327 -0.79 0.06 -8.98
N HIS A 328 -0.81 1.09 -8.14
CA HIS A 328 -0.28 1.05 -6.77
C HIS A 328 -0.96 -0.02 -5.92
N SER A 329 -2.28 -0.21 -6.03
CA SER A 329 -3.03 -1.26 -5.31
C SER A 329 -2.61 -2.69 -5.66
N GLN A 330 -1.69 -2.91 -6.61
CA GLN A 330 -1.22 -4.22 -7.01
C GLN A 330 0.31 -4.34 -7.02
N LEU A 331 1.00 -3.43 -6.31
CA LEU A 331 2.44 -3.54 -6.06
C LEU A 331 2.76 -4.49 -4.91
N ALA A 332 1.93 -4.49 -3.87
CA ALA A 332 2.04 -5.33 -2.69
C ALA A 332 0.69 -6.01 -2.38
N PRO A 333 0.70 -7.14 -1.63
CA PRO A 333 1.85 -7.91 -1.12
C PRO A 333 2.70 -8.53 -2.23
N THR A 334 4.00 -8.69 -2.02
CA THR A 334 4.95 -9.13 -3.05
C THR A 334 5.20 -10.64 -2.99
N LEU A 335 5.34 -11.29 -4.14
CA LEU A 335 5.72 -12.70 -4.23
C LEU A 335 7.03 -12.95 -3.46
N PHE A 336 7.08 -14.07 -2.73
CA PHE A 336 8.24 -14.42 -1.90
C PHE A 336 8.70 -15.87 -2.07
N SER A 337 7.93 -16.73 -2.77
CA SER A 337 8.37 -18.08 -3.09
C SER A 337 9.16 -18.14 -4.39
N ASP A 338 10.19 -18.99 -4.43
CA ASP A 338 10.97 -19.33 -5.62
C ASP A 338 10.14 -20.10 -6.65
N VAL A 339 10.67 -20.30 -7.86
CA VAL A 339 9.98 -21.04 -8.95
C VAL A 339 9.72 -22.50 -8.62
N ASP A 340 10.49 -23.09 -7.70
CA ASP A 340 10.30 -24.44 -7.17
C ASP A 340 9.30 -24.49 -5.99
N GLY A 341 8.75 -23.34 -5.61
CA GLY A 341 7.77 -23.19 -4.54
C GLY A 341 8.40 -23.06 -3.13
N ARG A 342 9.71 -23.10 -2.97
CA ARG A 342 10.36 -22.92 -1.66
C ARG A 342 10.26 -21.47 -1.19
N TYR A 343 10.14 -21.26 0.12
CA TYR A 343 10.14 -19.95 0.78
C TYR A 343 10.57 -20.07 2.25
N LEU A 344 11.02 -18.96 2.81
CA LEU A 344 11.31 -18.86 4.25
C LEU A 344 9.99 -18.59 5.00
N GLY A 345 9.59 -19.56 5.85
CA GLY A 345 8.40 -19.43 6.70
C GLY A 345 8.60 -18.50 7.88
N MET A 346 7.49 -18.12 8.52
CA MET A 346 7.47 -17.25 9.70
C MET A 346 8.06 -17.92 10.96
N ASP A 347 8.26 -19.23 10.94
CA ASP A 347 8.98 -20.03 11.95
C ASP A 347 10.51 -20.08 11.70
N GLY A 348 10.98 -19.43 10.64
CA GLY A 348 12.39 -19.43 10.27
C GLY A 348 12.86 -20.69 9.55
N GLN A 349 11.93 -21.61 9.17
CA GLN A 349 12.24 -22.81 8.41
C GLN A 349 11.95 -22.60 6.93
N ILE A 350 12.60 -23.39 6.06
CA ILE A 350 12.28 -23.41 4.62
C ILE A 350 11.12 -24.37 4.40
N HIS A 351 10.07 -23.84 3.79
CA HIS A 351 8.88 -24.58 3.40
C HIS A 351 8.71 -24.59 1.87
N THR A 352 7.78 -25.42 1.39
CA THR A 352 7.36 -25.45 -0.01
C THR A 352 5.85 -25.23 -0.06
N VAL A 353 5.39 -24.30 -0.90
CA VAL A 353 3.96 -24.08 -1.13
C VAL A 353 3.32 -25.28 -1.80
N PRO A 354 2.03 -25.57 -1.57
CA PRO A 354 1.29 -26.56 -2.35
C PRO A 354 1.38 -26.26 -3.86
N LYS A 355 1.26 -27.30 -4.69
CA LYS A 355 1.32 -27.14 -6.16
C LYS A 355 0.32 -26.08 -6.65
N GLY A 356 0.82 -25.07 -7.36
CA GLY A 356 0.04 -23.94 -7.85
C GLY A 356 -0.22 -22.84 -6.83
N GLY A 357 0.29 -22.99 -5.59
CA GLY A 357 0.26 -21.96 -4.58
C GLY A 357 1.44 -20.98 -4.71
N ALA A 358 1.41 -19.93 -3.91
CA ALA A 358 2.49 -18.96 -3.78
C ALA A 358 2.63 -18.51 -2.31
N ALA A 359 3.83 -18.09 -1.91
CA ALA A 359 4.05 -17.36 -0.67
C ALA A 359 4.32 -15.89 -0.98
N TYR A 360 3.88 -15.01 -0.09
CA TYR A 360 3.99 -13.56 -0.25
C TYR A 360 4.66 -12.92 0.96
N SER A 361 5.02 -11.64 0.78
CA SER A 361 5.64 -10.79 1.78
C SER A 361 5.14 -9.35 1.64
N SER A 362 5.65 -8.45 2.48
CA SER A 362 5.30 -7.01 2.43
C SER A 362 3.79 -6.79 2.62
N TYR A 363 3.24 -7.39 3.68
CA TYR A 363 1.88 -7.13 4.11
C TYR A 363 1.87 -6.01 5.15
N SER A 364 1.24 -4.91 4.85
CA SER A 364 0.96 -3.79 5.76
C SER A 364 -0.43 -3.97 6.36
N LEU A 365 -0.61 -4.96 7.26
CA LEU A 365 -1.95 -5.43 7.63
C LEU A 365 -2.72 -4.47 8.54
N TRP A 366 -2.04 -3.58 9.26
CA TRP A 366 -2.69 -2.51 10.02
C TRP A 366 -3.43 -1.52 9.10
N ASP A 367 -2.86 -1.29 7.91
CA ASP A 367 -3.33 -0.36 6.89
C ASP A 367 -4.27 -1.04 5.91
N THR A 368 -3.80 -2.07 5.26
CA THR A 368 -4.38 -2.64 4.03
C THR A 368 -5.67 -3.44 4.24
N TYR A 369 -6.00 -3.85 5.47
CA TYR A 369 -7.28 -4.49 5.75
C TYR A 369 -8.45 -3.54 5.49
N ARG A 370 -8.23 -2.21 5.56
CA ARG A 370 -9.28 -1.17 5.50
C ARG A 370 -9.84 -0.97 4.10
N ALA A 371 -8.97 -0.98 3.06
CA ALA A 371 -9.42 -0.82 1.67
C ALA A 371 -8.72 -1.75 0.67
N LEU A 372 -7.40 -1.98 0.77
CA LEU A 372 -6.69 -2.75 -0.24
C LEU A 372 -7.19 -4.20 -0.34
N HIS A 373 -7.21 -4.95 0.76
CA HIS A 373 -7.74 -6.32 0.75
C HIS A 373 -9.19 -6.36 0.30
N PRO A 374 -10.10 -5.50 0.80
CA PRO A 374 -11.45 -5.37 0.27
C PRO A 374 -11.53 -5.09 -1.23
N LEU A 375 -10.67 -4.23 -1.78
CA LEU A 375 -10.62 -3.94 -3.21
C LEU A 375 -10.22 -5.17 -4.01
N LEU A 376 -9.18 -5.88 -3.58
CA LEU A 376 -8.71 -7.10 -4.24
C LEU A 376 -9.78 -8.19 -4.26
N THR A 377 -10.66 -8.28 -3.25
CA THR A 377 -11.80 -9.23 -3.28
C THR A 377 -12.77 -8.95 -4.44
N LEU A 378 -12.86 -7.69 -4.90
CA LEU A 378 -13.71 -7.30 -6.03
C LEU A 378 -13.01 -7.47 -7.38
N ILE A 379 -11.78 -6.93 -7.52
CA ILE A 379 -11.12 -6.78 -8.81
C ILE A 379 -10.13 -7.90 -9.15
N ALA A 380 -9.68 -8.67 -8.14
CA ALA A 380 -8.67 -9.73 -8.28
C ALA A 380 -8.95 -10.94 -7.37
N PRO A 381 -10.15 -11.59 -7.49
CA PRO A 381 -10.58 -12.64 -6.56
C PRO A 381 -9.65 -13.87 -6.53
N ASP A 382 -9.06 -14.25 -7.66
CA ASP A 382 -8.08 -15.36 -7.70
C ASP A 382 -6.80 -15.02 -6.95
N ARG A 383 -6.34 -13.77 -7.06
CA ARG A 383 -5.20 -13.26 -6.28
C ARG A 383 -5.55 -13.24 -4.80
N THR A 384 -6.73 -12.75 -4.44
CA THR A 384 -7.20 -12.72 -3.05
C THR A 384 -7.20 -14.12 -2.43
N LYS A 385 -7.69 -15.13 -3.17
CA LYS A 385 -7.63 -16.52 -2.69
C LYS A 385 -6.18 -16.95 -2.39
N SER A 386 -5.25 -16.65 -3.27
CA SER A 386 -3.84 -16.98 -3.08
C SER A 386 -3.22 -16.28 -1.87
N LEU A 387 -3.57 -14.99 -1.64
CA LEU A 387 -3.14 -14.22 -0.47
C LEU A 387 -3.74 -14.77 0.83
N VAL A 388 -5.01 -15.16 0.82
CA VAL A 388 -5.70 -15.77 1.98
C VAL A 388 -5.06 -17.12 2.33
N ASP A 389 -4.82 -17.98 1.35
CA ASP A 389 -4.15 -19.27 1.58
C ASP A 389 -2.74 -19.06 2.17
N ASP A 390 -2.05 -18.02 1.76
CA ASP A 390 -0.74 -17.65 2.30
C ASP A 390 -0.83 -17.10 3.72
N LEU A 391 -1.74 -16.18 4.00
CA LEU A 391 -1.96 -15.64 5.36
C LEU A 391 -2.34 -16.72 6.36
N ILE A 392 -3.14 -17.72 5.94
CA ILE A 392 -3.43 -18.90 6.76
C ILE A 392 -2.15 -19.65 7.12
N ARG A 393 -1.28 -19.93 6.13
CA ARG A 393 0.01 -20.61 6.37
C ARG A 393 0.94 -19.80 7.26
N GLN A 394 1.10 -18.50 6.98
CA GLN A 394 1.95 -17.62 7.78
C GLN A 394 1.44 -17.52 9.22
N THR A 395 0.13 -17.39 9.42
CA THR A 395 -0.49 -17.38 10.76
C THR A 395 -0.21 -18.67 11.52
N ALA A 396 -0.36 -19.82 10.85
CA ALA A 396 -0.11 -21.13 11.46
C ALA A 396 1.37 -21.37 11.79
N GLN A 397 2.30 -20.89 10.96
CA GLN A 397 3.75 -21.00 11.16
C GLN A 397 4.29 -20.00 12.18
N SER A 398 3.64 -18.85 12.32
CA SER A 398 4.13 -17.76 13.17
C SER A 398 4.07 -18.13 14.66
N PRO A 399 5.18 -17.97 15.42
CA PRO A 399 5.13 -18.07 16.87
C PRO A 399 4.25 -17.02 17.52
N TYR A 400 3.97 -15.92 16.80
CA TYR A 400 3.17 -14.78 17.26
C TYR A 400 1.69 -14.90 16.91
N GLY A 401 1.26 -15.90 16.13
CA GLY A 401 -0.11 -16.03 15.60
C GLY A 401 -0.35 -15.11 14.39
N PRO A 402 -1.55 -14.51 14.25
CA PRO A 402 -1.81 -13.57 13.16
C PRO A 402 -0.83 -12.39 13.19
N LEU A 403 -0.42 -11.95 12.01
CA LEU A 403 0.64 -10.98 11.81
C LEU A 403 0.08 -9.56 11.72
N VAL A 404 0.96 -8.56 11.83
CA VAL A 404 0.63 -7.16 11.59
C VAL A 404 1.49 -6.58 10.46
N TRP A 405 2.80 -6.85 10.45
CA TRP A 405 3.69 -6.36 9.39
C TRP A 405 4.79 -7.39 9.03
N PRO A 406 4.43 -8.50 8.37
CA PRO A 406 5.42 -9.50 7.92
C PRO A 406 6.21 -8.99 6.71
N LEU A 407 7.53 -9.00 6.82
CA LEU A 407 8.47 -8.61 5.78
C LEU A 407 9.56 -9.68 5.60
N GLN A 408 9.58 -10.32 4.43
CA GLN A 408 10.56 -11.34 4.02
C GLN A 408 10.82 -12.42 5.09
N GLY A 409 9.75 -13.08 5.57
CA GLY A 409 9.79 -14.15 6.56
C GLY A 409 10.05 -13.67 7.99
N LYS A 410 9.91 -12.37 8.27
CA LYS A 410 10.06 -11.77 9.60
C LYS A 410 8.81 -10.97 9.96
N GLU A 411 8.25 -11.18 11.17
CA GLU A 411 7.32 -10.24 11.74
C GLU A 411 8.10 -9.06 12.33
N THR A 412 7.87 -7.86 11.82
CA THR A 412 8.57 -6.66 12.28
C THR A 412 8.08 -6.23 13.67
N GLY A 413 6.81 -6.46 13.96
CA GLY A 413 6.14 -6.00 15.17
C GLY A 413 5.79 -4.51 15.15
N THR A 414 5.88 -3.88 13.98
CA THR A 414 5.50 -2.48 13.77
C THR A 414 3.99 -2.34 13.69
N MET A 415 3.46 -1.23 14.17
CA MET A 415 2.05 -0.96 14.42
C MET A 415 1.49 -1.86 15.53
N ILE A 416 0.20 -1.76 15.83
CA ILE A 416 -0.44 -2.46 16.94
C ILE A 416 -1.47 -3.51 16.46
N GLY A 417 -1.91 -4.37 17.37
CA GLY A 417 -2.90 -5.41 17.06
C GLY A 417 -2.32 -6.67 16.42
N TRP A 418 -3.20 -7.46 15.81
CA TRP A 418 -2.90 -8.69 15.05
C TRP A 418 -3.82 -8.81 13.84
N HIS A 419 -3.88 -7.70 13.09
CA HIS A 419 -4.85 -7.46 12.03
C HIS A 419 -4.80 -8.44 10.85
N GLY A 420 -3.80 -9.33 10.78
CA GLY A 420 -3.81 -10.46 9.85
C GLY A 420 -5.05 -11.35 9.95
N VAL A 421 -5.80 -11.29 11.06
CA VAL A 421 -7.08 -11.98 11.20
C VAL A 421 -8.20 -11.32 10.39
N VAL A 422 -8.13 -10.01 10.15
CA VAL A 422 -9.21 -9.25 9.48
C VAL A 422 -9.39 -9.66 8.02
N PRO A 423 -8.35 -9.71 7.15
CA PRO A 423 -8.50 -10.22 5.78
C PRO A 423 -9.00 -11.68 5.73
N LEU A 424 -8.68 -12.51 6.74
CA LEU A 424 -9.18 -13.88 6.82
C LEU A 424 -10.69 -13.90 7.11
N ALA A 425 -11.13 -13.12 8.10
CA ALA A 425 -12.56 -13.01 8.45
C ALA A 425 -13.37 -12.38 7.32
N GLU A 426 -12.85 -11.33 6.67
CA GLU A 426 -13.44 -10.70 5.51
C GLU A 426 -13.61 -11.69 4.34
N ALA A 427 -12.55 -12.39 3.98
CA ALA A 427 -12.57 -13.36 2.88
C ALA A 427 -13.58 -14.48 3.15
N GLN A 428 -13.67 -14.96 4.38
CA GLN A 428 -14.65 -15.94 4.80
C GLN A 428 -16.08 -15.37 4.65
N ALA A 429 -16.34 -14.17 5.15
CA ALA A 429 -17.64 -13.50 5.05
C ALA A 429 -18.06 -13.24 3.59
N LYS A 430 -17.11 -13.03 2.69
CA LYS A 430 -17.31 -12.87 1.25
C LYS A 430 -17.37 -14.19 0.47
N GLY A 431 -17.28 -15.34 1.14
CA GLY A 431 -17.42 -16.66 0.54
C GLY A 431 -16.21 -17.15 -0.26
N ILE A 432 -15.02 -16.60 0.00
CA ILE A 432 -13.76 -17.08 -0.58
C ILE A 432 -13.40 -18.40 0.10
N ALA A 433 -13.30 -19.47 -0.66
CA ALA A 433 -13.04 -20.81 -0.14
C ALA A 433 -11.56 -20.98 0.25
N ALA A 434 -11.31 -21.28 1.55
CA ALA A 434 -9.99 -21.58 2.10
C ALA A 434 -10.12 -22.45 3.35
N ASP A 435 -9.01 -23.03 3.83
CA ASP A 435 -8.96 -23.79 5.08
C ASP A 435 -8.72 -22.87 6.28
N TYR A 436 -9.73 -22.11 6.66
CA TYR A 436 -9.66 -21.17 7.78
C TYR A 436 -9.39 -21.86 9.12
N ALA A 437 -9.80 -23.12 9.27
CA ALA A 437 -9.58 -23.90 10.49
C ALA A 437 -8.09 -24.15 10.76
N ALA A 438 -7.26 -24.22 9.72
CA ALA A 438 -5.82 -24.40 9.86
C ALA A 438 -5.12 -23.23 10.60
N ALA A 439 -5.64 -22.00 10.49
CA ALA A 439 -5.11 -20.83 11.21
C ALA A 439 -5.63 -20.74 12.65
N TRP A 440 -6.76 -21.39 12.99
CA TRP A 440 -7.46 -21.17 14.24
C TRP A 440 -6.63 -21.45 15.50
N PRO A 441 -5.85 -22.54 15.61
CA PRO A 441 -5.02 -22.77 16.81
C PRO A 441 -4.07 -21.60 17.12
N ALA A 442 -3.51 -20.96 16.10
CA ALA A 442 -2.62 -19.81 16.27
C ALA A 442 -3.38 -18.53 16.63
N ILE A 443 -4.54 -18.30 16.01
CA ILE A 443 -5.45 -17.19 16.35
C ILE A 443 -5.93 -17.33 17.79
N ARG A 444 -6.39 -18.52 18.18
CA ARG A 444 -6.85 -18.82 19.54
C ARG A 444 -5.76 -18.61 20.59
N ARG A 445 -4.53 -19.08 20.29
CA ARG A 445 -3.37 -18.85 21.16
C ARG A 445 -3.10 -17.35 21.31
N ARG A 446 -3.11 -16.56 20.26
CA ARG A 446 -2.95 -15.10 20.32
C ARG A 446 -4.04 -14.45 21.18
N SER A 447 -5.27 -14.89 21.05
CA SER A 447 -6.41 -14.29 21.73
C SER A 447 -6.47 -14.61 23.24
N PHE A 448 -5.99 -15.78 23.68
CA PHE A 448 -6.25 -16.29 25.02
C PHE A 448 -5.02 -16.76 25.82
N ASP A 449 -3.86 -16.94 25.19
CA ASP A 449 -2.62 -17.31 25.88
C ASP A 449 -1.71 -16.08 25.99
N PHE A 450 -1.68 -15.49 27.17
CA PHE A 450 -0.88 -14.30 27.48
C PHE A 450 0.59 -14.64 27.83
N THR A 451 0.95 -15.93 27.86
CA THR A 451 2.33 -16.42 28.04
C THR A 451 3.01 -16.73 26.69
N ALA A 452 2.24 -16.79 25.61
CA ALA A 452 2.76 -17.02 24.26
C ALA A 452 3.74 -15.91 23.83
N PRO A 453 4.73 -16.24 22.96
CA PRO A 453 5.63 -15.23 22.41
C PRO A 453 4.91 -13.99 21.89
N ASP A 454 5.48 -12.82 22.14
CA ASP A 454 4.87 -11.54 21.90
C ASP A 454 5.86 -10.55 21.27
N LYS A 455 5.35 -9.66 20.47
CA LYS A 455 6.03 -8.49 19.92
C LYS A 455 5.44 -7.23 20.55
N ASP A 456 6.04 -6.09 20.34
CA ASP A 456 5.56 -4.82 20.91
C ASP A 456 4.15 -4.46 20.45
N ASN A 457 3.76 -4.89 19.24
CA ASN A 457 2.43 -4.68 18.68
C ASN A 457 1.25 -5.16 19.55
N SER A 458 1.44 -6.16 20.41
CA SER A 458 0.37 -6.79 21.16
C SER A 458 0.59 -6.83 22.68
N LYS A 459 1.40 -5.90 23.21
CA LYS A 459 1.61 -5.76 24.66
C LYS A 459 0.37 -5.28 25.39
N GLY A 460 0.23 -5.69 26.65
CA GLY A 460 -0.90 -5.32 27.51
C GLY A 460 -2.17 -6.13 27.27
N ARG A 461 -2.13 -7.23 26.47
CA ARG A 461 -3.29 -8.10 26.20
C ARG A 461 -3.87 -8.74 27.49
N ASP A 462 -3.01 -9.09 28.45
CA ASP A 462 -3.43 -9.62 29.77
C ASP A 462 -4.24 -8.58 30.57
N LEU A 463 -3.83 -7.32 30.50
CA LEU A 463 -4.57 -6.20 31.13
C LEU A 463 -5.89 -5.95 30.39
N TYR A 464 -5.87 -5.94 29.06
CA TYR A 464 -7.06 -5.82 28.24
C TYR A 464 -8.09 -6.92 28.55
N ASP A 465 -7.68 -8.18 28.69
CA ASP A 465 -8.60 -9.29 29.04
C ASP A 465 -9.16 -9.14 30.47
N ARG A 466 -8.33 -8.77 31.45
CA ARG A 466 -8.72 -8.69 32.86
C ARG A 466 -9.53 -7.42 33.21
N MET A 467 -9.12 -6.30 32.66
CA MET A 467 -9.65 -4.98 33.03
C MET A 467 -10.66 -4.44 31.99
N GLY A 468 -10.69 -5.05 30.81
CA GLY A 468 -11.49 -4.58 29.69
C GLY A 468 -10.87 -3.41 28.93
N TYR A 469 -9.65 -3.01 29.26
CA TYR A 469 -8.85 -1.98 28.53
C TYR A 469 -7.38 -2.09 28.90
N VAL A 470 -6.52 -1.46 28.09
CA VAL A 470 -5.09 -1.29 28.37
C VAL A 470 -4.92 0.02 29.17
N PRO A 471 -4.45 -0.01 30.43
CA PRO A 471 -4.28 1.20 31.22
C PRO A 471 -3.13 2.07 30.73
N ALA A 472 -3.35 3.38 30.67
CA ALA A 472 -2.38 4.36 30.16
C ALA A 472 -1.12 4.48 31.03
N ASP A 473 -1.18 4.18 32.33
CA ASP A 473 -0.02 4.15 33.23
C ASP A 473 0.75 2.81 33.20
N LYS A 474 0.33 1.84 32.39
CA LYS A 474 0.99 0.53 32.24
C LYS A 474 1.61 0.34 30.87
N TRP A 475 0.95 0.78 29.81
CA TRP A 475 1.41 0.65 28.44
C TRP A 475 1.11 1.90 27.61
N PHE A 476 2.05 2.26 26.73
CA PHE A 476 1.84 3.29 25.71
C PHE A 476 0.80 2.84 24.66
N GLU A 477 0.29 3.76 23.88
CA GLU A 477 -0.77 3.55 22.86
C GLU A 477 -2.04 2.91 23.46
N SER A 478 -2.30 3.17 24.73
CA SER A 478 -3.31 2.48 25.54
C SER A 478 -4.72 2.56 24.96
N VAL A 479 -5.11 3.70 24.41
CA VAL A 479 -6.41 3.93 23.80
C VAL A 479 -6.53 3.15 22.51
N SER A 480 -5.58 3.34 21.57
CA SER A 480 -5.57 2.64 20.28
C SER A 480 -5.49 1.12 20.47
N ARG A 481 -4.62 0.63 21.36
CA ARG A 481 -4.53 -0.82 21.68
C ARG A 481 -5.87 -1.38 22.16
N THR A 482 -6.59 -0.66 23.01
CA THR A 482 -7.89 -1.12 23.49
C THR A 482 -8.90 -1.21 22.36
N GLN A 483 -8.94 -0.22 21.48
CA GLN A 483 -9.89 -0.16 20.38
C GLN A 483 -9.57 -1.18 19.29
N GLU A 484 -8.30 -1.30 18.90
CA GLU A 484 -7.89 -2.19 17.83
C GLU A 484 -7.87 -3.65 18.25
N TYR A 485 -7.53 -3.96 19.51
CA TYR A 485 -7.73 -5.32 20.05
C TYR A 485 -9.20 -5.71 20.07
N ALA A 486 -10.11 -4.75 20.31
CA ALA A 486 -11.54 -4.99 20.23
C ALA A 486 -11.98 -5.29 18.78
N TYR A 487 -11.38 -4.65 17.80
CA TYR A 487 -11.65 -4.94 16.39
C TYR A 487 -11.07 -6.30 15.95
N ASP A 488 -9.87 -6.66 16.38
CA ASP A 488 -9.29 -7.99 16.14
C ASP A 488 -10.11 -9.11 16.77
N ASP A 489 -10.65 -8.86 17.98
CA ASP A 489 -11.59 -9.79 18.63
C ASP A 489 -12.91 -9.93 17.85
N TRP A 490 -13.42 -8.83 17.29
CA TRP A 490 -14.58 -8.83 16.41
C TRP A 490 -14.34 -9.72 15.19
N ALA A 491 -13.25 -9.50 14.46
CA ALA A 491 -12.89 -10.30 13.30
C ALA A 491 -12.68 -11.78 13.67
N SER A 492 -11.96 -12.04 14.77
CA SER A 492 -11.73 -13.39 15.28
C SER A 492 -13.01 -14.10 15.67
N SER A 493 -14.01 -13.37 16.25
CA SER A 493 -15.30 -13.94 16.63
C SER A 493 -16.09 -14.44 15.44
N HIS A 494 -16.08 -13.70 14.32
CA HIS A 494 -16.72 -14.09 13.06
C HIS A 494 -16.08 -15.33 12.46
N LEU A 495 -14.76 -15.36 12.44
CA LEU A 495 -14.02 -16.52 11.93
C LEU A 495 -14.28 -17.76 12.80
N ALA A 496 -14.24 -17.62 14.14
CA ALA A 496 -14.55 -18.68 15.09
C ALA A 496 -15.95 -19.24 14.87
N ALA A 497 -16.95 -18.37 14.76
CA ALA A 497 -18.34 -18.78 14.49
C ALA A 497 -18.47 -19.55 13.17
N ALA A 498 -17.80 -19.10 12.12
CA ALA A 498 -17.84 -19.71 10.81
C ALA A 498 -17.23 -21.13 10.75
N ILE A 499 -16.21 -21.38 11.59
CA ILE A 499 -15.56 -22.72 11.67
C ILE A 499 -16.15 -23.59 12.81
N GLY A 500 -17.16 -23.12 13.54
CA GLY A 500 -17.88 -23.89 14.54
C GLY A 500 -17.37 -23.76 15.99
N GLU A 501 -16.41 -22.90 16.27
CA GLU A 501 -15.81 -22.62 17.60
C GLU A 501 -16.69 -21.66 18.42
N LYS A 502 -17.92 -22.05 18.71
CA LYS A 502 -18.97 -21.19 19.30
C LYS A 502 -18.59 -20.56 20.62
N GLY A 503 -17.96 -21.32 21.55
CA GLY A 503 -17.59 -20.79 22.86
C GLY A 503 -16.54 -19.68 22.79
N ASP A 504 -15.57 -19.85 21.90
CA ASP A 504 -14.54 -18.81 21.64
C ASP A 504 -15.17 -17.62 20.90
N ALA A 505 -16.07 -17.88 19.93
CA ALA A 505 -16.80 -16.83 19.22
C ALA A 505 -17.59 -15.92 20.17
N ASP A 506 -18.36 -16.49 21.10
CA ASP A 506 -19.16 -15.74 22.08
C ASP A 506 -18.27 -14.92 23.03
N ARG A 507 -17.14 -15.50 23.49
CA ARG A 507 -16.18 -14.79 24.34
C ARG A 507 -15.55 -13.61 23.63
N LEU A 508 -15.10 -13.79 22.37
CA LEU A 508 -14.49 -12.75 21.56
C LEU A 508 -15.48 -11.65 21.18
N ALA A 509 -16.71 -12.03 20.80
CA ALA A 509 -17.78 -11.07 20.50
C ALA A 509 -18.13 -10.20 21.71
N LYS A 510 -18.13 -10.77 22.94
CA LYS A 510 -18.30 -9.98 24.16
C LYS A 510 -17.12 -9.02 24.37
N ARG A 511 -15.89 -9.50 24.20
CA ARG A 511 -14.66 -8.72 24.45
C ARG A 511 -14.46 -7.63 23.38
N SER A 512 -14.97 -7.82 22.16
CA SER A 512 -14.97 -6.78 21.12
C SER A 512 -15.74 -5.50 21.51
N GLY A 513 -16.54 -5.55 22.57
CA GLY A 513 -17.19 -4.38 23.17
C GLY A 513 -16.32 -3.54 24.11
N ASN A 514 -15.09 -3.95 24.40
CA ASN A 514 -14.18 -3.32 25.35
C ASN A 514 -13.75 -1.90 24.96
N TRP A 515 -13.83 -1.51 23.68
CA TRP A 515 -13.58 -0.16 23.21
C TRP A 515 -14.35 0.91 24.00
N ARG A 516 -15.51 0.55 24.59
CA ARG A 516 -16.34 1.47 25.41
C ARG A 516 -15.61 1.96 26.66
N ASN A 517 -14.66 1.18 27.17
CA ASN A 517 -13.95 1.49 28.40
C ASN A 517 -12.94 2.62 28.26
N VAL A 518 -12.60 3.02 27.02
CA VAL A 518 -11.70 4.14 26.71
C VAL A 518 -12.41 5.29 26.01
N ILE A 519 -13.75 5.22 25.84
CA ILE A 519 -14.56 6.36 25.40
C ILE A 519 -15.20 6.99 26.63
N ASP A 520 -14.82 8.22 26.95
CA ASP A 520 -15.43 9.00 28.03
C ASP A 520 -16.75 9.64 27.54
N GLY A 521 -17.87 9.00 27.83
CA GLY A 521 -19.19 9.46 27.42
C GLY A 521 -19.58 10.85 27.95
N SER A 522 -18.95 11.33 29.03
CA SER A 522 -19.23 12.65 29.58
C SER A 522 -18.74 13.80 28.70
N ILE A 523 -17.67 13.58 27.96
CA ILE A 523 -17.06 14.55 27.02
C ILE A 523 -17.13 14.10 25.57
N GLY A 524 -17.50 12.84 25.30
CA GLY A 524 -17.63 12.25 23.96
C GLY A 524 -16.30 12.10 23.23
N PHE A 525 -15.24 11.71 23.91
CA PHE A 525 -13.92 11.48 23.32
C PHE A 525 -13.30 10.16 23.77
N ALA A 526 -12.49 9.56 22.87
CA ALA A 526 -11.53 8.55 23.25
C ALA A 526 -10.47 9.19 24.16
N ARG A 527 -10.31 8.66 25.37
CA ARG A 527 -9.51 9.30 26.43
C ARG A 527 -8.67 8.25 27.17
N PRO A 528 -7.40 8.52 27.47
CA PRO A 528 -6.58 7.63 28.28
C PRO A 528 -7.18 7.40 29.66
N ARG A 529 -7.17 6.12 30.09
CA ARG A 529 -7.69 5.68 31.38
C ARG A 529 -6.62 4.93 32.14
N PHE A 530 -6.44 5.29 33.43
CA PHE A 530 -5.44 4.69 34.31
C PHE A 530 -5.92 3.39 34.95
N ALA A 531 -5.00 2.59 35.52
CA ALA A 531 -5.32 1.31 36.12
C ALA A 531 -6.26 1.41 37.36
N ASP A 532 -6.30 2.54 38.02
CA ASP A 532 -7.24 2.83 39.11
C ASP A 532 -8.65 3.21 38.61
N GLY A 533 -8.85 3.27 37.30
CA GLY A 533 -10.10 3.62 36.66
C GLY A 533 -10.30 5.12 36.41
N SER A 534 -9.40 5.97 36.88
CA SER A 534 -9.47 7.41 36.64
C SER A 534 -9.11 7.77 35.20
N TRP A 535 -9.62 8.89 34.71
CA TRP A 535 -9.33 9.44 33.40
C TRP A 535 -8.16 10.43 33.47
N TRP A 536 -7.32 10.44 32.41
CA TRP A 536 -6.32 11.50 32.27
C TRP A 536 -6.94 12.90 32.33
N ALA A 537 -6.43 13.78 33.23
CA ALA A 537 -6.87 15.15 33.43
C ALA A 537 -5.68 16.05 33.77
N PRO A 538 -5.63 17.32 33.29
CA PRO A 538 -6.57 17.89 32.31
C PRO A 538 -6.45 17.21 30.94
N TYR A 539 -7.54 17.12 30.18
CA TYR A 539 -7.59 16.44 28.89
C TYR A 539 -7.71 17.46 27.74
N ASP A 540 -6.83 17.33 26.78
CA ASP A 540 -6.86 18.06 25.52
C ASP A 540 -6.85 17.04 24.37
N PRO A 541 -7.91 16.98 23.52
CA PRO A 541 -8.05 15.96 22.48
C PRO A 541 -7.03 16.07 21.34
N ILE A 542 -6.27 17.14 21.22
CA ILE A 542 -5.19 17.25 20.22
C ILE A 542 -3.86 16.69 20.72
N GLN A 543 -3.70 16.47 22.04
CA GLN A 543 -2.49 15.90 22.60
C GLN A 543 -2.38 14.41 22.32
N LEU A 544 -1.16 13.93 22.06
CA LEU A 544 -0.87 12.56 21.67
C LEU A 544 -0.77 11.60 22.84
N GLY A 545 -0.62 12.10 24.07
CA GLY A 545 -0.50 11.28 25.27
C GLY A 545 -0.38 12.10 26.54
N HIS A 546 -0.60 11.42 27.69
CA HIS A 546 -0.60 12.01 29.03
C HIS A 546 0.80 12.32 29.57
N MET A 547 1.85 11.78 28.94
CA MET A 547 3.24 11.99 29.34
C MET A 547 3.96 12.87 28.32
N PRO A 548 4.88 13.76 28.75
CA PRO A 548 5.60 14.64 27.86
C PRO A 548 6.71 13.94 27.02
N LYS A 549 6.83 12.62 27.13
CA LYS A 549 7.83 11.82 26.42
C LYS A 549 7.31 11.39 25.03
N PRO A 550 8.08 11.56 23.95
CA PRO A 550 7.62 11.26 22.59
C PRO A 550 7.15 9.83 22.39
N TRP A 551 7.79 8.84 23.04
CA TRP A 551 7.43 7.41 22.93
C TRP A 551 6.28 7.00 23.85
N TRP A 552 5.82 7.84 24.77
CA TRP A 552 4.68 7.55 25.65
C TRP A 552 3.42 8.23 25.12
N ARG A 553 3.07 7.87 23.92
CA ARG A 553 1.80 8.28 23.30
C ARG A 553 0.68 7.36 23.78
N ASP A 554 -0.53 7.88 23.88
CA ASP A 554 -1.71 7.06 24.21
C ASP A 554 -2.49 6.65 22.96
N TYR A 555 -2.14 7.21 21.82
CA TYR A 555 -2.74 6.92 20.52
C TYR A 555 -1.65 6.53 19.52
N THR A 556 -1.94 5.56 18.68
CA THR A 556 -1.07 5.15 17.57
C THR A 556 -1.37 6.08 16.39
N GLU A 557 -0.40 6.91 16.04
CA GLU A 557 -0.46 7.86 14.92
C GLU A 557 -1.78 8.66 14.84
N ALA A 558 -2.32 8.99 16.00
CA ALA A 558 -3.61 9.65 16.13
C ALA A 558 -3.62 10.54 17.37
N ASN A 559 -4.73 11.23 17.56
CA ASN A 559 -5.08 11.93 18.78
C ASN A 559 -6.52 11.59 19.22
N GLY A 560 -7.02 12.24 20.25
CA GLY A 560 -8.36 11.97 20.77
C GLY A 560 -9.50 12.23 19.79
N TRP A 561 -9.30 13.10 18.79
CA TRP A 561 -10.31 13.36 17.76
C TRP A 561 -10.46 12.16 16.82
N GLN A 562 -9.36 11.71 16.20
CA GLN A 562 -9.36 10.59 15.26
C GLN A 562 -9.76 9.29 15.96
N ALA A 563 -9.14 9.00 17.11
CA ALA A 563 -9.40 7.78 17.88
C ALA A 563 -10.85 7.65 18.36
N THR A 564 -11.59 8.76 18.52
CA THR A 564 -13.01 8.71 18.91
C THR A 564 -13.86 7.94 17.92
N PHE A 565 -13.47 7.90 16.64
CA PHE A 565 -14.25 7.26 15.58
C PHE A 565 -13.71 5.89 15.12
N LEU A 566 -12.64 5.38 15.76
CA LEU A 566 -11.95 4.14 15.39
C LEU A 566 -12.74 2.84 15.71
N ASN A 567 -14.04 2.90 15.89
CA ASN A 567 -14.87 1.75 16.26
C ASN A 567 -15.80 1.32 15.13
N GLN A 568 -15.23 1.07 13.94
CA GLN A 568 -15.96 0.80 12.70
C GLN A 568 -16.87 -0.45 12.75
N HIS A 569 -16.59 -1.40 13.64
CA HIS A 569 -17.38 -2.62 13.78
C HIS A 569 -18.66 -2.42 14.60
N ASP A 570 -18.75 -1.40 15.46
CA ASP A 570 -19.89 -1.16 16.33
C ASP A 570 -20.31 0.32 16.33
N VAL A 571 -20.59 0.85 15.14
CA VAL A 571 -20.92 2.27 14.94
C VAL A 571 -22.20 2.64 15.71
N TYR A 572 -23.22 1.76 15.74
CA TYR A 572 -24.45 2.04 16.54
C TYR A 572 -24.19 2.01 18.04
N GLY A 573 -23.27 1.17 18.51
CA GLY A 573 -22.80 1.22 19.89
C GLY A 573 -22.14 2.56 20.21
N LEU A 574 -21.33 3.09 19.30
CA LEU A 574 -20.69 4.41 19.45
C LEU A 574 -21.71 5.55 19.39
N ILE A 575 -22.66 5.52 18.44
CA ILE A 575 -23.75 6.49 18.35
C ILE A 575 -24.54 6.53 19.67
N ALA A 576 -24.91 5.37 20.22
CA ALA A 576 -25.62 5.27 21.50
C ALA A 576 -24.77 5.81 22.66
N HIS A 577 -23.46 5.49 22.68
CA HIS A 577 -22.54 5.92 23.74
C HIS A 577 -22.33 7.44 23.77
N ILE A 578 -22.28 8.10 22.58
CA ILE A 578 -22.19 9.57 22.44
C ILE A 578 -23.54 10.25 22.75
N GLY A 579 -24.65 9.51 22.68
CA GLY A 579 -25.97 10.00 23.05
C GLY A 579 -26.93 10.24 21.87
N GLY A 580 -26.83 9.44 20.84
CA GLY A 580 -27.74 9.35 19.70
C GLY A 580 -27.32 10.08 18.45
N ASP A 581 -28.08 9.88 17.37
CA ASP A 581 -27.77 10.33 16.00
C ASP A 581 -27.36 11.81 15.92
N GLN A 582 -28.14 12.71 16.52
CA GLN A 582 -27.88 14.14 16.44
C GLN A 582 -26.55 14.56 17.08
N LYS A 583 -26.24 14.00 18.27
CA LYS A 583 -24.98 14.30 18.97
C LYS A 583 -23.79 13.70 18.23
N PHE A 584 -23.96 12.53 17.66
CA PHE A 584 -22.93 11.86 16.85
C PHE A 584 -22.67 12.64 15.57
N GLU A 585 -23.71 13.07 14.84
CA GLU A 585 -23.59 13.91 13.65
C GLU A 585 -22.87 15.23 13.99
N ALA A 586 -23.27 15.92 15.08
CA ALA A 586 -22.60 17.14 15.54
C ALA A 586 -21.13 16.90 15.92
N LYS A 587 -20.79 15.72 16.47
CA LYS A 587 -19.41 15.36 16.81
C LYS A 587 -18.55 15.14 15.57
N LEU A 588 -19.11 14.51 14.52
CA LEU A 588 -18.44 14.41 13.21
C LEU A 588 -18.27 15.78 12.55
N ASP A 589 -19.30 16.65 12.60
CA ASP A 589 -19.18 18.03 12.13
C ASP A 589 -18.04 18.76 12.86
N ALA A 590 -17.91 18.55 14.16
CA ALA A 590 -16.84 19.15 14.96
C ALA A 590 -15.45 18.62 14.56
N LEU A 591 -15.29 17.32 14.27
CA LEU A 591 -14.06 16.74 13.75
C LEU A 591 -13.60 17.46 12.48
N PHE A 592 -14.47 17.61 11.49
CA PHE A 592 -14.14 18.20 10.19
C PHE A 592 -14.04 19.74 10.20
N ASN A 593 -14.48 20.41 11.27
CA ASN A 593 -14.43 21.87 11.39
C ASN A 593 -13.53 22.38 12.54
N ALA A 594 -12.92 21.49 13.31
CA ALA A 594 -11.94 21.87 14.33
C ALA A 594 -10.72 22.56 13.69
N PRO A 595 -9.92 23.36 14.42
CA PRO A 595 -8.68 23.88 13.91
C PRO A 595 -7.72 22.75 13.48
N SER A 596 -7.13 22.87 12.29
CA SER A 596 -6.16 21.90 11.74
C SER A 596 -4.75 22.11 12.32
N THR A 597 -4.65 22.15 13.64
CA THR A 597 -3.38 22.33 14.36
C THR A 597 -2.99 21.05 15.07
N LEU A 598 -1.72 20.72 15.01
CA LEU A 598 -1.12 19.57 15.70
C LEU A 598 -0.04 20.06 16.67
N PRO A 599 0.26 19.32 17.75
CA PRO A 599 1.42 19.59 18.58
C PRO A 599 2.73 19.41 17.79
N ASP A 600 3.79 20.11 18.17
CA ASP A 600 5.11 20.09 17.50
C ASP A 600 5.74 18.67 17.46
N ASN A 601 5.33 17.77 18.34
CA ASN A 601 5.80 16.38 18.41
C ASN A 601 4.87 15.40 17.69
N ALA A 602 3.93 15.88 16.87
CA ALA A 602 3.09 14.99 16.07
C ALA A 602 3.93 14.23 15.04
N PRO A 603 3.65 12.94 14.82
CA PRO A 603 4.31 12.18 13.75
C PRO A 603 3.94 12.76 12.38
N PRO A 604 4.86 12.70 11.40
CA PRO A 604 4.62 13.22 10.05
C PRO A 604 3.48 12.48 9.32
N ASP A 605 3.13 11.29 9.78
CA ASP A 605 2.05 10.45 9.24
C ASP A 605 0.68 11.13 9.43
N ILE A 606 0.45 11.90 10.50
CA ILE A 606 -0.78 12.67 10.70
C ILE A 606 -0.79 13.87 9.74
N SER A 607 -1.23 13.64 8.52
CA SER A 607 -1.20 14.59 7.41
C SER A 607 -2.56 14.71 6.69
N GLY A 608 -2.68 15.66 5.76
CA GLY A 608 -3.92 15.85 4.99
C GLY A 608 -5.11 16.26 5.83
N LEU A 609 -4.92 17.20 6.77
CA LEU A 609 -5.93 17.59 7.73
C LEU A 609 -7.12 18.33 7.10
N VAL A 610 -8.32 17.89 7.44
CA VAL A 610 -9.59 18.62 7.28
C VAL A 610 -10.23 18.74 8.67
N GLY A 611 -10.07 19.88 9.31
CA GLY A 611 -10.28 19.97 10.75
C GLY A 611 -9.25 19.12 11.49
N GLN A 612 -9.71 18.19 12.31
CA GLN A 612 -8.86 17.17 12.95
C GLN A 612 -8.98 15.78 12.29
N TYR A 613 -9.71 15.65 11.21
CA TYR A 613 -9.66 14.46 10.34
C TYR A 613 -8.34 14.46 9.58
N ALA A 614 -7.58 13.37 9.66
CA ALA A 614 -6.27 13.22 9.02
C ALA A 614 -6.36 12.21 7.86
N HIS A 615 -6.60 12.70 6.64
CA HIS A 615 -6.79 11.82 5.48
C HIS A 615 -5.57 10.95 5.19
N GLY A 616 -4.38 11.47 5.43
CA GLY A 616 -3.11 10.81 5.15
C GLY A 616 -2.73 9.72 6.15
N ASN A 617 -3.63 9.37 7.09
CA ASN A 617 -3.37 8.27 8.03
C ASN A 617 -4.63 7.43 8.30
N GLU A 618 -4.46 6.17 8.68
CA GLU A 618 -5.49 5.13 8.66
C GLU A 618 -6.57 5.24 9.73
N PRO A 619 -6.30 5.69 10.96
CA PRO A 619 -7.25 5.58 12.07
C PRO A 619 -8.63 6.17 11.82
N ASP A 620 -8.75 7.17 10.96
CA ASP A 620 -10.03 7.83 10.70
C ASP A 620 -10.45 7.86 9.21
N GLN A 621 -9.75 7.14 8.31
CA GLN A 621 -10.07 7.11 6.85
C GLN A 621 -11.54 6.73 6.54
N HIS A 622 -12.20 5.97 7.44
CA HIS A 622 -13.60 5.60 7.34
C HIS A 622 -14.56 6.67 7.91
N ALA A 623 -14.04 7.65 8.69
CA ALA A 623 -14.88 8.60 9.45
C ALA A 623 -15.81 9.44 8.55
N ALA A 624 -15.37 9.79 7.32
CA ALA A 624 -16.20 10.49 6.35
C ALA A 624 -17.47 9.72 5.94
N TYR A 625 -17.48 8.40 6.10
CA TYR A 625 -18.63 7.54 5.77
C TYR A 625 -19.59 7.33 6.95
N LEU A 626 -19.21 7.71 8.17
CA LEU A 626 -20.00 7.45 9.38
C LEU A 626 -21.29 8.28 9.45
N TYR A 627 -21.39 9.40 8.74
CA TYR A 627 -22.64 10.14 8.66
C TYR A 627 -23.82 9.29 8.12
N ALA A 628 -23.54 8.32 7.24
CA ALA A 628 -24.58 7.43 6.72
C ALA A 628 -25.26 6.60 7.80
N TYR A 629 -24.53 6.23 8.86
CA TYR A 629 -25.06 5.48 10.00
C TYR A 629 -25.96 6.35 10.89
N ALA A 630 -25.67 7.65 10.98
CA ALA A 630 -26.53 8.62 11.68
C ALA A 630 -27.74 9.09 10.85
N GLY A 631 -27.93 8.55 9.63
CA GLY A 631 -29.03 8.92 8.73
C GLY A 631 -28.81 10.22 7.97
N ALA A 632 -27.55 10.66 7.80
CA ALA A 632 -27.14 11.85 7.07
C ALA A 632 -26.17 11.55 5.89
N PRO A 633 -26.49 10.62 4.97
CA PRO A 633 -25.56 10.19 3.91
C PRO A 633 -25.17 11.34 2.96
N TRP A 634 -25.95 12.41 2.85
CA TRP A 634 -25.57 13.57 2.05
C TRP A 634 -24.30 14.27 2.55
N LYS A 635 -24.02 14.23 3.86
CA LYS A 635 -22.76 14.78 4.41
C LYS A 635 -21.57 13.87 4.05
N THR A 636 -21.74 12.56 4.09
CA THR A 636 -20.77 11.61 3.52
C THR A 636 -20.45 11.96 2.07
N GLN A 637 -21.48 12.15 1.24
CA GLN A 637 -21.30 12.41 -0.20
C GLN A 637 -20.50 13.69 -0.45
N ALA A 638 -20.81 14.79 0.25
CA ALA A 638 -20.09 16.04 0.14
C ALA A 638 -18.63 15.91 0.60
N MET A 639 -18.39 15.27 1.75
CA MET A 639 -17.05 15.13 2.32
C MET A 639 -16.16 14.21 1.46
N VAL A 640 -16.67 13.06 1.05
CA VAL A 640 -15.92 12.12 0.20
C VAL A 640 -15.57 12.75 -1.16
N ARG A 641 -16.51 13.50 -1.78
CA ARG A 641 -16.23 14.24 -3.01
C ARG A 641 -15.11 15.26 -2.81
N ARG A 642 -15.13 15.99 -1.70
CA ARG A 642 -14.08 16.94 -1.33
C ARG A 642 -12.73 16.24 -1.17
N LEU A 643 -12.65 15.15 -0.40
CA LEU A 643 -11.41 14.40 -0.17
C LEU A 643 -10.83 13.85 -1.48
N CYS A 644 -11.66 13.25 -2.35
CA CYS A 644 -11.21 12.76 -3.65
C CYS A 644 -10.66 13.85 -4.57
N THR A 645 -11.09 15.10 -4.42
CA THR A 645 -10.67 16.21 -5.30
C THR A 645 -9.53 17.04 -4.74
N GLU A 646 -9.40 17.12 -3.42
CA GLU A 646 -8.38 17.96 -2.76
C GLU A 646 -7.12 17.17 -2.41
N MET A 647 -7.24 15.85 -2.05
CA MET A 647 -6.17 15.04 -1.48
C MET A 647 -5.42 14.19 -2.50
N TYR A 648 -5.89 14.13 -3.75
CA TYR A 648 -5.27 13.35 -4.83
C TYR A 648 -5.03 14.21 -6.06
N LYS A 649 -3.80 14.21 -6.59
CA LYS A 649 -3.38 15.03 -7.72
C LYS A 649 -2.56 14.23 -8.72
N ASN A 650 -2.51 14.69 -9.97
CA ASN A 650 -1.68 14.11 -11.01
C ASN A 650 -0.30 14.79 -11.04
N ASP A 651 0.41 14.70 -9.93
CA ASP A 651 1.78 15.20 -9.78
C ASP A 651 2.56 14.31 -8.76
N PRO A 652 3.89 14.48 -8.62
CA PRO A 652 4.67 13.69 -7.69
C PRO A 652 4.21 13.75 -6.22
N ASP A 653 3.67 14.91 -5.78
CA ASP A 653 3.10 15.10 -4.43
C ASP A 653 1.61 14.70 -4.37
N GLY A 654 1.16 13.89 -5.32
CA GLY A 654 -0.25 13.65 -5.58
C GLY A 654 -0.94 12.65 -4.65
N ILE A 655 -0.28 12.15 -3.62
CA ILE A 655 -0.85 11.32 -2.55
C ILE A 655 -0.56 12.02 -1.22
N ILE A 656 -1.59 12.31 -0.44
CA ILE A 656 -1.44 12.88 0.90
C ILE A 656 -1.24 11.72 1.90
N GLY A 657 -0.10 11.71 2.60
CA GLY A 657 0.31 10.62 3.48
C GLY A 657 0.99 9.48 2.72
N ASN A 658 1.41 8.47 3.46
CA ASN A 658 2.04 7.28 2.90
C ASN A 658 1.01 6.49 2.08
N ASP A 659 1.41 5.92 0.94
CA ASP A 659 0.47 5.07 0.15
C ASP A 659 0.18 3.73 0.83
N ASP A 660 1.01 3.34 1.82
CA ASP A 660 0.91 2.14 2.67
C ASP A 660 0.57 0.88 1.88
N CYS A 661 1.52 0.50 1.03
CA CYS A 661 1.39 -0.68 0.17
C CYS A 661 0.12 -0.68 -0.71
N GLY A 662 -0.39 0.51 -1.06
CA GLY A 662 -1.58 0.67 -1.88
C GLY A 662 -2.87 0.93 -1.11
N GLN A 663 -2.84 1.14 0.21
CA GLN A 663 -4.03 1.41 1.01
C GLN A 663 -4.69 2.75 0.63
N MET A 664 -3.91 3.84 0.54
CA MET A 664 -4.42 5.15 0.13
C MET A 664 -4.98 5.13 -1.30
N SER A 665 -4.27 4.46 -2.19
CA SER A 665 -4.71 4.23 -3.57
C SER A 665 -6.02 3.45 -3.63
N ALA A 666 -6.18 2.39 -2.83
CA ALA A 666 -7.41 1.60 -2.76
C ALA A 666 -8.59 2.39 -2.18
N TRP A 667 -8.34 3.24 -1.18
CA TRP A 667 -9.35 4.17 -0.65
C TRP A 667 -9.88 5.08 -1.76
N PHE A 668 -8.96 5.66 -2.55
CA PHE A 668 -9.35 6.51 -3.70
C PHE A 668 -10.16 5.73 -4.74
N VAL A 669 -9.75 4.51 -5.11
CA VAL A 669 -10.48 3.68 -6.08
C VAL A 669 -11.91 3.44 -5.62
N PHE A 670 -12.12 3.00 -4.38
CA PHE A 670 -13.46 2.79 -3.83
C PHE A 670 -14.29 4.07 -3.82
N SER A 671 -13.73 5.15 -3.30
CA SER A 671 -14.43 6.43 -3.16
C SER A 671 -14.77 7.04 -4.51
N ALA A 672 -13.88 6.91 -5.50
CA ALA A 672 -14.11 7.33 -6.87
C ALA A 672 -15.21 6.50 -7.58
N LEU A 673 -15.39 5.23 -7.22
CA LEU A 673 -16.49 4.38 -7.66
C LEU A 673 -17.81 4.69 -6.92
N GLY A 674 -17.77 5.44 -5.82
CA GLY A 674 -18.93 5.91 -5.09
C GLY A 674 -19.36 5.02 -3.92
N PHE A 675 -18.47 4.17 -3.35
CA PHE A 675 -18.75 3.39 -2.15
C PHE A 675 -17.47 2.99 -1.41
N TYR A 676 -17.58 2.56 -0.14
CA TYR A 676 -16.43 2.21 0.71
C TYR A 676 -16.80 1.13 1.76
N PRO A 677 -15.91 0.17 2.09
CA PRO A 677 -16.13 -0.85 3.10
C PRO A 677 -15.74 -0.33 4.49
N VAL A 678 -16.65 0.31 5.23
CA VAL A 678 -16.36 0.86 6.58
C VAL A 678 -15.90 -0.24 7.55
N ASP A 679 -16.57 -1.38 7.57
CA ASP A 679 -16.14 -2.60 8.26
C ASP A 679 -16.07 -3.73 7.22
N PRO A 680 -14.86 -4.14 6.78
CA PRO A 680 -14.69 -5.18 5.78
C PRO A 680 -15.32 -6.53 6.15
N VAL A 681 -15.33 -6.88 7.45
CA VAL A 681 -15.89 -8.15 7.96
C VAL A 681 -17.41 -8.22 7.76
N GLN A 682 -18.10 -7.06 7.72
CA GLN A 682 -19.53 -6.99 7.42
C GLN A 682 -19.86 -7.30 5.95
N ALA A 683 -18.86 -7.31 5.06
CA ALA A 683 -19.02 -7.54 3.63
C ALA A 683 -20.07 -6.63 2.96
N VAL A 684 -20.14 -5.35 3.39
CA VAL A 684 -21.02 -4.32 2.81
C VAL A 684 -20.23 -3.07 2.44
N TYR A 685 -20.78 -2.28 1.53
CA TYR A 685 -20.20 -1.03 1.05
C TYR A 685 -21.17 0.12 1.26
N VAL A 686 -20.74 1.16 1.94
CA VAL A 686 -21.49 2.39 2.22
C VAL A 686 -21.34 3.35 1.04
N PHE A 687 -22.45 3.96 0.56
CA PHE A 687 -22.40 4.84 -0.58
C PHE A 687 -21.81 6.22 -0.23
N GLY A 688 -20.87 6.65 -1.08
CA GLY A 688 -20.29 7.98 -1.14
C GLY A 688 -20.82 8.77 -2.33
N SER A 689 -19.91 9.42 -3.09
CA SER A 689 -20.21 10.23 -4.27
C SER A 689 -19.30 9.82 -5.43
N PRO A 690 -19.78 9.12 -6.47
CA PRO A 690 -18.94 8.68 -7.60
C PRO A 690 -18.32 9.87 -8.34
N LEU A 691 -17.07 9.73 -8.81
CA LEU A 691 -16.37 10.78 -9.56
C LEU A 691 -16.66 10.76 -11.06
N PHE A 692 -17.03 9.60 -11.60
CA PHE A 692 -17.15 9.38 -13.05
C PHE A 692 -18.62 9.26 -13.48
N GLU A 693 -18.92 9.57 -14.74
CA GLU A 693 -20.26 9.38 -15.29
C GLU A 693 -20.61 7.89 -15.46
N ARG A 694 -19.59 7.08 -15.75
CA ARG A 694 -19.72 5.63 -15.85
C ARG A 694 -18.41 4.95 -15.43
N ALA A 695 -18.55 3.86 -14.69
CA ALA A 695 -17.46 2.93 -14.43
C ALA A 695 -17.92 1.51 -14.75
N GLU A 696 -17.03 0.71 -15.32
CA GLU A 696 -17.20 -0.72 -15.53
C GLU A 696 -16.11 -1.48 -14.76
N VAL A 697 -16.53 -2.28 -13.79
CA VAL A 697 -15.64 -3.09 -12.95
C VAL A 697 -15.79 -4.55 -13.33
N THR A 698 -14.68 -5.21 -13.62
CA THR A 698 -14.67 -6.67 -13.79
C THR A 698 -14.65 -7.31 -12.41
N VAL A 699 -15.76 -7.97 -12.04
CA VAL A 699 -15.93 -8.64 -10.74
C VAL A 699 -16.03 -10.14 -10.90
N GLY A 700 -16.09 -10.87 -9.82
CA GLY A 700 -16.09 -12.33 -9.71
C GLY A 700 -16.53 -13.12 -10.94
N ALA A 701 -15.74 -14.11 -11.36
CA ALA A 701 -15.93 -14.93 -12.56
C ALA A 701 -16.07 -14.14 -13.88
N GLY A 702 -15.43 -12.96 -13.98
CA GLY A 702 -15.42 -12.12 -15.18
C GLY A 702 -16.73 -11.37 -15.46
N LYS A 703 -17.65 -11.32 -14.50
CA LYS A 703 -18.88 -10.54 -14.61
C LYS A 703 -18.61 -9.04 -14.60
N LYS A 704 -19.57 -8.26 -15.07
CA LYS A 704 -19.47 -6.81 -15.14
C LYS A 704 -20.41 -6.16 -14.14
N LEU A 705 -19.82 -5.36 -13.27
CA LEU A 705 -20.53 -4.37 -12.45
C LEU A 705 -20.42 -3.03 -13.19
N VAL A 706 -21.54 -2.45 -13.55
CA VAL A 706 -21.62 -1.13 -14.19
C VAL A 706 -22.11 -0.14 -13.14
N ILE A 707 -21.36 0.92 -12.92
CA ILE A 707 -21.74 2.04 -12.06
C ILE A 707 -22.03 3.22 -12.98
N GLU A 708 -23.22 3.78 -12.89
CA GLU A 708 -23.65 4.92 -13.71
C GLU A 708 -24.00 6.12 -12.85
N ALA A 709 -23.51 7.27 -13.21
CA ALA A 709 -23.87 8.58 -12.65
C ALA A 709 -23.96 9.61 -13.77
N PRO A 710 -24.96 9.49 -14.68
CA PRO A 710 -25.07 10.35 -15.85
C PRO A 710 -25.25 11.82 -15.45
N GLY A 711 -24.52 12.72 -16.13
CA GLY A 711 -24.51 14.13 -15.82
C GLY A 711 -23.76 14.50 -14.53
N ASN A 712 -22.94 13.59 -14.02
CA ASN A 712 -22.08 13.87 -12.87
C ASN A 712 -21.05 14.97 -13.19
N ARG A 713 -20.98 15.96 -12.33
CA ARG A 713 -20.07 17.12 -12.46
C ARG A 713 -19.51 17.50 -11.09
N ALA A 714 -18.53 18.39 -11.08
CA ALA A 714 -17.92 18.88 -9.84
C ALA A 714 -18.95 19.53 -8.88
N ASP A 715 -19.96 20.20 -9.43
CA ASP A 715 -21.02 20.88 -8.69
C ASP A 715 -22.22 20.00 -8.32
N THR A 716 -22.18 18.69 -8.61
CA THR A 716 -23.26 17.74 -8.30
C THR A 716 -22.78 16.61 -7.38
N PRO A 717 -22.32 16.89 -6.15
CA PRO A 717 -21.75 15.88 -5.27
C PRO A 717 -22.79 14.97 -4.60
N TYR A 718 -24.07 15.36 -4.60
CA TYR A 718 -25.11 14.68 -3.85
C TYR A 718 -25.82 13.60 -4.68
N VAL A 719 -26.24 12.55 -4.00
CA VAL A 719 -27.06 11.47 -4.56
C VAL A 719 -28.53 11.73 -4.26
N ALA A 720 -29.32 12.02 -5.29
CA ALA A 720 -30.76 12.23 -5.18
C ALA A 720 -31.53 10.89 -5.07
N ALA A 721 -31.08 9.86 -5.82
CA ALA A 721 -31.68 8.53 -5.82
C ALA A 721 -30.68 7.47 -6.31
N VAL A 722 -30.94 6.22 -5.96
CA VAL A 722 -30.16 5.05 -6.44
C VAL A 722 -31.13 4.02 -7.04
N THR A 723 -30.69 3.33 -8.10
CA THR A 723 -31.34 2.12 -8.59
C THR A 723 -30.31 0.98 -8.69
N TRP A 724 -30.76 -0.24 -8.39
CA TRP A 724 -30.02 -1.48 -8.61
C TRP A 724 -30.74 -2.33 -9.66
N ASN A 725 -30.12 -2.57 -10.79
CA ASN A 725 -30.71 -3.29 -11.94
C ASN A 725 -32.08 -2.71 -12.35
N GLY A 726 -32.16 -1.36 -12.40
CA GLY A 726 -33.37 -0.61 -12.79
C GLY A 726 -34.44 -0.50 -11.71
N LYS A 727 -34.28 -1.15 -10.55
CA LYS A 727 -35.24 -1.07 -9.43
C LYS A 727 -34.79 -0.02 -8.42
N PRO A 728 -35.72 0.79 -7.82
CA PRO A 728 -35.39 1.74 -6.80
C PRO A 728 -34.68 1.08 -5.61
N TRP A 729 -33.58 1.72 -5.17
CA TRP A 729 -32.76 1.28 -4.04
C TRP A 729 -32.71 2.37 -2.99
N ARG A 730 -33.33 2.14 -1.85
CA ARG A 730 -33.48 3.14 -0.77
C ARG A 730 -32.30 3.17 0.17
N LYS A 731 -31.60 2.02 0.31
CA LYS A 731 -30.49 1.86 1.24
C LYS A 731 -29.30 2.73 0.83
N SER A 732 -28.60 3.30 1.82
CA SER A 732 -27.33 4.01 1.64
C SER A 732 -26.12 3.07 1.55
N TRP A 733 -26.32 1.80 1.28
CA TRP A 733 -25.30 0.76 1.20
C TRP A 733 -25.73 -0.40 0.28
N ILE A 734 -24.75 -1.26 -0.08
CA ILE A 734 -24.98 -2.48 -0.87
C ILE A 734 -24.09 -3.61 -0.37
N ALA A 735 -24.55 -4.87 -0.44
CA ALA A 735 -23.77 -6.03 -0.04
C ALA A 735 -22.76 -6.46 -1.11
N HIS A 736 -21.60 -6.97 -0.70
CA HIS A 736 -20.60 -7.58 -1.57
C HIS A 736 -21.21 -8.68 -2.45
N ALA A 737 -22.01 -9.54 -1.83
CA ALA A 737 -22.71 -10.64 -2.51
C ALA A 737 -23.64 -10.20 -3.64
N ASP A 738 -24.12 -8.95 -3.65
CA ASP A 738 -24.89 -8.39 -4.76
C ASP A 738 -23.97 -7.87 -5.86
N LEU A 739 -22.91 -7.11 -5.52
CA LEU A 739 -21.98 -6.54 -6.49
C LEU A 739 -21.27 -7.60 -7.33
N VAL A 740 -20.80 -8.69 -6.72
CA VAL A 740 -20.06 -9.75 -7.43
C VAL A 740 -20.94 -10.59 -8.39
N LYS A 741 -22.26 -10.47 -8.31
CA LYS A 741 -23.17 -11.06 -9.30
C LYS A 741 -23.14 -10.32 -10.64
N GLY A 742 -22.55 -9.11 -10.66
CA GLY A 742 -22.67 -8.17 -11.77
C GLY A 742 -24.03 -7.50 -11.81
N GLY A 743 -24.15 -6.44 -12.60
CA GLY A 743 -25.38 -5.65 -12.72
C GLY A 743 -25.09 -4.17 -12.85
N THR A 744 -26.13 -3.35 -12.75
CA THR A 744 -26.04 -1.89 -12.90
C THR A 744 -26.46 -1.20 -11.62
N LEU A 745 -25.51 -0.48 -11.00
CA LEU A 745 -25.74 0.44 -9.89
C LEU A 745 -25.78 1.86 -10.48
N ARG A 746 -26.94 2.51 -10.42
CA ARG A 746 -27.11 3.85 -11.00
C ARG A 746 -27.43 4.87 -9.93
N PHE A 747 -26.63 5.93 -9.90
CA PHE A 747 -26.80 7.11 -9.06
C PHE A 747 -27.43 8.24 -9.88
N THR A 748 -28.48 8.86 -9.36
CA THR A 748 -28.99 10.13 -9.86
C THR A 748 -28.34 11.25 -9.07
N MET A 749 -27.48 12.02 -9.71
CA MET A 749 -26.69 13.07 -9.05
C MET A 749 -27.48 14.39 -8.96
N SER A 750 -27.14 15.25 -7.98
CA SER A 750 -27.79 16.52 -7.70
C SER A 750 -26.79 17.55 -7.14
N ASP A 751 -27.06 18.82 -7.40
CA ASP A 751 -26.41 19.99 -6.78
C ASP A 751 -26.97 20.29 -5.37
N LYS A 752 -28.05 19.63 -4.97
CA LYS A 752 -28.72 19.82 -3.67
C LYS A 752 -28.76 18.51 -2.90
N PRO A 753 -28.53 18.55 -1.57
CA PRO A 753 -28.63 17.37 -0.71
C PRO A 753 -30.05 16.80 -0.71
N ASN A 754 -30.16 15.47 -0.66
CA ASN A 754 -31.41 14.76 -0.41
C ASN A 754 -31.41 14.18 1.02
N PRO A 755 -31.94 14.89 2.03
CA PRO A 755 -31.97 14.40 3.41
C PRO A 755 -32.89 13.19 3.65
N ALA A 756 -33.72 12.82 2.69
CA ALA A 756 -34.64 11.67 2.82
C ALA A 756 -33.96 10.35 2.40
N PHE A 757 -32.95 10.40 1.51
CA PHE A 757 -32.27 9.20 1.02
C PHE A 757 -31.45 8.53 2.12
N GLY A 758 -31.65 7.23 2.36
CA GLY A 758 -30.90 6.43 3.35
C GLY A 758 -31.10 6.85 4.79
N ARG A 759 -32.09 7.71 5.10
CA ARG A 759 -32.32 8.23 6.46
C ARG A 759 -33.05 7.26 7.37
N ALA A 760 -34.03 6.51 6.79
CA ALA A 760 -34.82 5.59 7.61
C ALA A 760 -33.91 4.50 8.23
N PRO A 761 -34.15 4.08 9.47
CA PRO A 761 -33.30 3.07 10.14
C PRO A 761 -33.03 1.83 9.28
N ALA A 762 -34.03 1.27 8.63
CA ALA A 762 -33.88 0.10 7.75
C ALA A 762 -33.07 0.32 6.47
N ASP A 763 -32.83 1.57 6.09
CA ASP A 763 -32.07 1.97 4.91
C ASP A 763 -30.60 2.31 5.22
N ARG A 764 -30.23 2.42 6.50
CA ARG A 764 -28.87 2.70 6.97
C ARG A 764 -27.97 1.47 6.90
N PRO A 765 -26.64 1.64 6.81
CA PRO A 765 -25.71 0.52 6.78
C PRO A 765 -25.81 -0.35 8.04
N PRO A 766 -25.64 -1.67 7.97
CA PRO A 766 -25.57 -2.51 9.17
C PRO A 766 -24.26 -2.28 9.93
N SER A 767 -24.27 -2.51 11.23
CA SER A 767 -23.09 -2.50 12.10
C SER A 767 -23.28 -3.51 13.23
N ASN A 768 -22.24 -4.24 13.60
CA ASN A 768 -22.29 -5.31 14.59
C ASN A 768 -23.42 -6.34 14.30
N GLY A 769 -23.59 -6.71 13.03
CA GLY A 769 -24.66 -7.60 12.58
C GLY A 769 -26.09 -7.05 12.77
N ARG A 770 -26.25 -5.76 13.11
CA ARG A 770 -27.54 -5.12 13.41
C ARG A 770 -27.82 -3.97 12.48
N THR A 771 -29.09 -3.77 12.14
CA THR A 771 -29.61 -2.49 11.64
C THR A 771 -30.25 -1.74 12.81
N PRO A 772 -30.31 -0.39 12.80
CA PRO A 772 -31.03 0.35 13.83
C PRO A 772 -32.50 -0.06 13.86
N ALA A 773 -33.06 -0.11 15.05
CA ALA A 773 -34.46 -0.47 15.28
C ALA A 773 -35.41 0.64 14.78
#